data_93d3f5def87b75c4ad65f3c1125007aa
#
_entry.id   93d3f5def87b75c4ad65f3c1125007aa
#
_cell.length_a   1.000
_cell.length_b   1.000
_cell.length_c   1.000
_cell.angle_alpha   90.00
_cell.angle_beta   90.00
_cell.angle_gamma   90.00
#
_symmetry.space_group_name_H-M   'P 1'
#
loop_
_entity.id
_entity.type
_entity.pdbx_description
1 polymer ?
#
loop_
_entity_poly.entity_id
_entity_poly.type
_entity_poly.pdbx_seq_one_letter_code
_entity_poly.pdbx_strand_id
1 'polypeptide(L)'
;MLPIGLSLPADEVPKLAPFIVAEGLAIKPFATDQLANPSSIDVDDRGRVWVAEALNYRKKIRKEGDRILILEDTDKDGRADLTNVFYQNSDIDGVHGVCALGNMAIVSAPDRILLLTDTDGDGKADEKKLLFMGKVINPLHGQHDHAIHAVMFGPDGRIYFNFGNFNAELRREDGTLVQDVFGHPVNNSRQPYQEGMVIRCELDGSRVEVLGHNFRNNWEVTVDSFGSMWQSDNDNGSSSCRVNFIMEHGNYGYRDEQTGADYQTRRTNMEATMQRRMWHQNDPGVVPNLLITGSGAPTGILVYEGELLPQPFRGQMIHAEPGRNIVWAFPTKQVGAGYSGRITELARNDVDRNYRPSDVSVAPDGSLFIADWFDPVDCCHRTINDAGRIFRVAPPGHQYKIVAYDYQTPAGAVQALRSPNLSARYRAWTALVSMQTNARPILEEMASDPNPRMRARALWLLAALKDGTALAVEMALRDKSDDVRALALRITRRHRLPVEPVVRKLVRDDSALVRRECAISLHRIDTPESVQLWVELATQYDGQDRWYLEALGIGEVGKETACLDSWLKKVGDAWNRKAGRMLIWRSRAPQAATLLARLLLDPAVPTTEHPQLLRALDFHRAEPKQAALTMLLQGDSNRNPATYLEAFQRATPELLKAHPNAITQVESALIASKGTVTFVDLVSRYNRRDLISHLMDMVKSDPEKEAGIRAVGQIIAFQQWDPIWKALADPNRSTPYIKALAYINNQHSKNYLTAVVTNESQPEATRLLAIAAMGQSSTPARELMALVEQNKLPKEFLAPAIRALTLSPGPDTRMYAAEKSDLLVPIKNRWPLEKLLLTTPDITKGFAAFQKGGCIKCHKIGDQGQDFGPALSAIGAKLTSEQLFLSILKPSQTISLGYESISVVTTEGTLYTGFVATETKETLTLRIPGGLQKVIPQQRIDVRKRSKTSLMPVGIDAVLLPQELVNLVGWLKTQQTVKPKE
;
A
#
# COMPACT_ATOMS: atom_id res chain seq x y z
N MET A 1 54.42 19.50 3.59
CA MET A 1 53.55 20.69 3.42
C MET A 1 52.41 20.50 4.41
N LEU A 2 52.27 21.42 5.35
CA LEU A 2 51.35 21.39 6.49
C LEU A 2 49.85 21.38 6.07
N PRO A 3 48.98 20.67 6.79
CA PRO A 3 47.54 20.81 6.58
C PRO A 3 47.05 22.08 7.25
N ILE A 4 46.36 22.91 6.47
CA ILE A 4 45.65 24.09 7.00
C ILE A 4 44.37 23.58 7.62
N GLY A 5 44.33 23.44 8.93
CA GLY A 5 43.14 23.27 9.74
C GLY A 5 42.40 24.59 9.81
N LEU A 6 41.28 24.72 9.09
CA LEU A 6 40.29 25.75 9.38
C LEU A 6 39.37 25.21 10.50
N SER A 7 39.70 25.59 11.73
CA SER A 7 38.76 25.54 12.85
C SER A 7 37.73 26.62 12.65
N LEU A 8 36.46 26.24 12.35
CA LEU A 8 35.33 27.14 12.47
C LEU A 8 35.05 27.41 13.96
N PRO A 9 34.64 28.62 14.32
CA PRO A 9 34.36 28.94 15.72
C PRO A 9 33.16 28.14 16.24
N ALA A 10 33.23 27.70 17.48
CA ALA A 10 32.34 26.78 18.18
C ALA A 10 30.95 27.35 18.55
N ASP A 11 30.45 28.42 17.93
CA ASP A 11 29.30 29.14 18.43
C ASP A 11 28.20 29.47 17.40
N GLU A 12 28.06 28.74 16.30
CA GLU A 12 26.83 28.79 15.48
C GLU A 12 26.30 27.38 15.15
N VAL A 13 25.72 26.72 16.17
CA VAL A 13 24.77 25.61 15.90
C VAL A 13 23.63 26.19 15.04
N PRO A 14 23.38 25.67 13.83
CA PRO A 14 22.25 26.14 13.02
C PRO A 14 20.99 26.12 13.89
N LYS A 15 20.34 27.24 14.02
CA LYS A 15 19.14 27.39 14.85
C LYS A 15 18.07 26.48 14.27
N LEU A 16 17.92 25.30 14.84
CA LEU A 16 16.93 24.31 14.41
C LEU A 16 15.55 24.98 14.43
N ALA A 17 14.80 24.81 13.33
CA ALA A 17 13.44 25.32 13.28
C ALA A 17 12.61 24.65 14.39
N PRO A 18 11.72 25.39 15.07
CA PRO A 18 10.99 24.88 16.22
C PRO A 18 10.07 23.72 15.83
N PHE A 19 10.10 22.68 16.62
CA PHE A 19 9.15 21.57 16.55
C PHE A 19 7.86 21.91 17.30
N ILE A 20 6.75 21.41 16.79
CA ILE A 20 5.50 21.28 17.53
C ILE A 20 5.48 19.89 18.14
N VAL A 21 5.49 19.82 19.46
CA VAL A 21 5.61 18.56 20.22
C VAL A 21 4.40 18.43 21.13
N ALA A 22 3.95 17.20 21.37
CA ALA A 22 2.83 16.93 22.28
C ALA A 22 3.10 17.45 23.68
N GLU A 23 2.04 17.82 24.41
CA GLU A 23 2.11 18.32 25.78
C GLU A 23 2.85 17.35 26.69
N GLY A 24 3.75 17.87 27.52
CA GLY A 24 4.57 17.08 28.44
C GLY A 24 5.80 16.44 27.79
N LEU A 25 6.11 16.76 26.52
CA LEU A 25 7.28 16.30 25.80
C LEU A 25 8.17 17.45 25.31
N ALA A 26 9.44 17.16 25.16
CA ALA A 26 10.43 18.02 24.51
C ALA A 26 11.24 17.17 23.53
N ILE A 27 11.67 17.79 22.43
CA ILE A 27 12.57 17.18 21.44
C ILE A 27 13.90 17.92 21.45
N LYS A 28 15.00 17.16 21.43
CA LYS A 28 16.35 17.69 21.38
C LYS A 28 17.16 16.97 20.31
N PRO A 29 18.11 17.63 19.65
CA PRO A 29 19.05 16.96 18.77
C PRO A 29 19.98 16.07 19.60
N PHE A 30 20.21 14.85 19.12
CA PHE A 30 21.17 13.91 19.65
C PHE A 30 22.42 13.82 18.75
N ALA A 31 22.21 13.78 17.43
CA ALA A 31 23.26 13.89 16.41
C ALA A 31 22.74 14.70 15.23
N THR A 32 23.51 15.66 14.73
CA THR A 32 23.11 16.59 13.67
C THR A 32 24.10 16.70 12.53
N ASP A 33 25.24 16.06 12.63
CA ASP A 33 26.34 16.23 11.70
C ASP A 33 26.84 14.89 11.16
N GLN A 34 27.21 14.88 9.87
CA GLN A 34 27.89 13.76 9.19
C GLN A 34 27.08 12.46 9.07
N LEU A 35 25.76 12.52 9.16
CA LEU A 35 24.90 11.37 8.89
C LEU A 35 24.31 11.47 7.47
N ALA A 36 24.51 10.44 6.66
CA ALA A 36 24.00 10.42 5.30
C ALA A 36 22.78 9.49 5.19
N ASN A 37 21.59 10.09 5.09
CA ASN A 37 20.34 9.35 4.85
C ASN A 37 20.10 8.22 5.88
N PRO A 38 19.93 8.48 7.19
CA PRO A 38 19.58 7.46 8.17
C PRO A 38 18.21 6.86 7.86
N SER A 39 18.19 5.61 7.38
CA SER A 39 16.97 4.88 6.98
C SER A 39 16.30 4.19 8.14
N SER A 40 17.09 3.66 9.07
CA SER A 40 16.62 2.96 10.27
C SER A 40 17.57 3.19 11.43
N ILE A 41 17.04 3.14 12.65
CA ILE A 41 17.80 3.21 13.89
C ILE A 41 17.36 2.14 14.89
N ASP A 42 18.28 1.74 15.73
CA ASP A 42 17.96 1.02 16.96
C ASP A 42 18.80 1.56 18.13
N VAL A 43 18.32 1.39 19.36
CA VAL A 43 19.05 1.79 20.56
C VAL A 43 19.39 0.54 21.36
N ASP A 44 20.67 0.33 21.65
CA ASP A 44 21.08 -0.84 22.39
C ASP A 44 20.88 -0.67 23.92
N ASP A 45 21.15 -1.73 24.67
CA ASP A 45 21.02 -1.75 26.14
C ASP A 45 22.00 -0.86 26.88
N ARG A 46 23.05 -0.35 26.19
CA ARG A 46 24.01 0.62 26.71
C ARG A 46 23.61 2.07 26.39
N GLY A 47 22.53 2.26 25.62
CA GLY A 47 22.04 3.56 25.17
C GLY A 47 22.76 4.12 23.94
N ARG A 48 23.55 3.31 23.24
CA ARG A 48 24.18 3.71 21.99
C ARG A 48 23.15 3.62 20.88
N VAL A 49 23.17 4.58 19.96
CA VAL A 49 22.25 4.59 18.82
C VAL A 49 22.92 3.98 17.60
N TRP A 50 22.35 2.89 17.12
CA TRP A 50 22.77 2.22 15.90
C TRP A 50 22.02 2.83 14.73
N VAL A 51 22.75 3.19 13.66
CA VAL A 51 22.19 3.89 12.50
C VAL A 51 22.52 3.11 11.23
N ALA A 52 21.49 2.74 10.49
CA ALA A 52 21.61 2.28 9.12
C ALA A 52 21.67 3.48 8.18
N GLU A 53 22.82 3.72 7.55
CA GLU A 53 23.08 4.86 6.70
C GLU A 53 23.00 4.46 5.23
N ALA A 54 21.92 4.87 4.55
CA ALA A 54 21.55 4.43 3.21
C ALA A 54 21.87 5.49 2.14
N LEU A 55 23.12 5.90 1.99
CA LEU A 55 23.57 6.86 0.97
C LEU A 55 23.39 6.30 -0.46
N ASN A 56 23.55 4.99 -0.61
CA ASN A 56 23.41 4.28 -1.87
C ASN A 56 21.95 3.92 -2.21
N TYR A 57 20.98 4.42 -1.45
CA TYR A 57 19.56 4.19 -1.73
C TYR A 57 19.19 4.69 -3.12
N ARG A 58 18.74 3.78 -4.00
CA ARG A 58 18.41 4.03 -5.42
C ARG A 58 19.54 4.54 -6.34
N LYS A 59 20.74 4.81 -5.80
CA LYS A 59 21.90 5.28 -6.58
C LYS A 59 23.17 4.77 -5.93
N LYS A 60 24.15 4.35 -6.72
CA LYS A 60 25.48 4.03 -6.18
C LYS A 60 26.34 5.30 -6.13
N ILE A 61 26.50 5.85 -4.94
CA ILE A 61 27.21 7.10 -4.66
C ILE A 61 28.53 6.80 -3.97
N ARG A 62 28.47 6.07 -2.84
CA ARG A 62 29.63 5.62 -2.06
C ARG A 62 30.09 4.27 -2.60
N LYS A 63 31.29 4.21 -3.13
CA LYS A 63 31.85 2.98 -3.75
C LYS A 63 32.08 1.87 -2.73
N GLU A 64 32.49 2.25 -1.53
CA GLU A 64 32.78 1.37 -0.40
C GLU A 64 31.52 0.71 0.17
N GLY A 65 30.35 1.19 -0.23
CA GLY A 65 29.04 0.72 0.24
C GLY A 65 28.48 1.53 1.39
N ASP A 66 27.26 1.21 1.76
CA ASP A 66 26.56 1.82 2.89
C ASP A 66 27.11 1.35 4.24
N ARG A 67 26.74 2.02 5.33
CA ARG A 67 27.34 1.83 6.64
C ARG A 67 26.28 1.54 7.71
N ILE A 68 26.72 0.75 8.72
CA ILE A 68 26.07 0.70 10.03
C ILE A 68 26.98 1.46 10.99
N LEU A 69 26.45 2.50 11.60
CA LEU A 69 27.16 3.35 12.55
C LEU A 69 26.67 3.07 13.97
N ILE A 70 27.57 3.28 14.96
CA ILE A 70 27.23 3.32 16.38
C ILE A 70 27.57 4.70 16.89
N LEU A 71 26.56 5.42 17.38
CA LEU A 71 26.70 6.74 17.99
C LEU A 71 26.62 6.61 19.49
N GLU A 72 27.53 7.27 20.23
CA GLU A 72 27.61 7.21 21.69
C GLU A 72 27.74 8.61 22.27
N ASP A 73 27.05 8.86 23.37
CA ASP A 73 27.15 10.04 24.24
C ASP A 73 28.07 9.65 25.42
N THR A 74 29.38 9.91 25.27
CA THR A 74 30.37 9.47 26.25
C THR A 74 30.52 10.43 27.42
N ASP A 75 30.28 11.72 27.22
CA ASP A 75 30.37 12.76 28.25
C ASP A 75 29.02 13.02 28.97
N LYS A 76 27.94 12.37 28.52
CA LYS A 76 26.58 12.40 29.11
C LYS A 76 25.89 13.76 29.06
N ASP A 77 26.16 14.53 28.03
CA ASP A 77 25.53 15.84 27.82
C ASP A 77 24.17 15.71 27.07
N GLY A 78 23.85 14.51 26.57
CA GLY A 78 22.66 14.19 25.82
C GLY A 78 22.84 14.30 24.30
N ARG A 79 24.06 14.37 23.81
CA ARG A 79 24.46 14.39 22.41
C ARG A 79 25.51 13.35 22.13
N ALA A 80 25.52 12.80 20.94
CA ALA A 80 26.61 11.89 20.54
C ALA A 80 27.88 12.66 20.25
N ASP A 81 29.00 12.23 20.88
CA ASP A 81 30.34 12.75 20.68
C ASP A 81 31.29 11.71 20.09
N LEU A 82 30.87 10.45 20.02
CA LEU A 82 31.64 9.36 19.40
C LEU A 82 30.81 8.67 18.32
N THR A 83 31.44 8.47 17.15
CA THR A 83 30.86 7.72 16.04
C THR A 83 31.81 6.62 15.61
N ASN A 84 31.34 5.36 15.66
CA ASN A 84 32.07 4.20 15.18
C ASN A 84 31.39 3.59 13.96
N VAL A 85 32.16 3.14 12.97
CA VAL A 85 31.68 2.35 11.86
C VAL A 85 31.70 0.88 12.25
N PHE A 86 30.54 0.30 12.54
CA PHE A 86 30.39 -1.11 12.88
C PHE A 86 30.55 -2.02 11.66
N TYR A 87 29.98 -1.63 10.53
CA TYR A 87 30.11 -2.37 9.28
C TYR A 87 29.97 -1.43 8.08
N GLN A 88 30.76 -1.66 7.05
CA GLN A 88 30.66 -0.96 5.77
C GLN A 88 30.97 -1.90 4.62
N ASN A 89 30.01 -2.07 3.69
CA ASN A 89 30.20 -2.90 2.51
C ASN A 89 29.09 -2.62 1.49
N SER A 90 29.40 -2.89 0.21
CA SER A 90 28.40 -2.77 -0.86
C SER A 90 27.31 -3.85 -0.83
N ASP A 91 27.44 -4.87 -0.02
CA ASP A 91 26.41 -5.90 0.18
C ASP A 91 25.23 -5.41 1.04
N ILE A 92 25.34 -4.22 1.66
CA ILE A 92 24.25 -3.54 2.33
C ILE A 92 23.84 -2.23 1.64
N ASP A 93 24.19 -2.06 0.34
CA ASP A 93 23.77 -0.87 -0.40
C ASP A 93 22.24 -0.68 -0.36
N GLY A 94 21.80 0.52 0.04
CA GLY A 94 20.39 0.84 0.26
C GLY A 94 19.81 0.19 1.52
N VAL A 95 20.60 0.00 2.55
CA VAL A 95 20.18 -0.63 3.82
C VAL A 95 18.87 -0.06 4.36
N HIS A 96 17.94 -0.96 4.76
CA HIS A 96 16.59 -0.61 5.20
C HIS A 96 16.37 -0.76 6.70
N GLY A 97 17.12 -1.65 7.38
CA GLY A 97 16.88 -1.90 8.79
C GLY A 97 18.12 -2.35 9.54
N VAL A 98 18.18 -2.00 10.83
CA VAL A 98 19.14 -2.48 11.79
C VAL A 98 18.42 -2.87 13.09
N CYS A 99 18.75 -4.05 13.64
CA CYS A 99 18.26 -4.52 14.92
C CYS A 99 19.46 -4.91 15.79
N ALA A 100 19.75 -4.15 16.85
CA ALA A 100 20.90 -4.31 17.71
C ALA A 100 20.64 -5.35 18.82
N LEU A 101 21.41 -6.42 18.84
CA LEU A 101 21.24 -7.58 19.72
C LEU A 101 22.54 -7.87 20.52
N GLY A 102 22.86 -7.00 21.47
CA GLY A 102 24.07 -7.12 22.31
C GLY A 102 25.36 -6.83 21.54
N ASN A 103 26.13 -7.86 21.19
CA ASN A 103 27.32 -7.75 20.33
C ASN A 103 27.03 -8.10 18.85
N MET A 104 25.76 -8.27 18.50
CA MET A 104 25.33 -8.60 17.15
C MET A 104 24.37 -7.55 16.62
N ALA A 105 24.28 -7.47 15.31
CA ALA A 105 23.22 -6.75 14.62
C ALA A 105 22.63 -7.59 13.49
N ILE A 106 21.29 -7.60 13.36
CA ILE A 106 20.65 -8.08 12.16
C ILE A 106 20.45 -6.86 11.25
N VAL A 107 20.96 -6.97 10.04
CA VAL A 107 20.91 -5.89 9.06
C VAL A 107 20.17 -6.37 7.84
N SER A 108 19.17 -5.60 7.41
CA SER A 108 18.42 -5.85 6.18
C SER A 108 18.80 -4.88 5.08
N ALA A 109 19.18 -5.41 3.94
CA ALA A 109 19.32 -4.68 2.69
C ALA A 109 18.23 -5.13 1.71
N PRO A 110 18.01 -4.43 0.61
CA PRO A 110 16.91 -4.74 -0.33
C PRO A 110 16.84 -6.21 -0.77
N ASP A 111 18.00 -6.84 -0.94
CA ASP A 111 18.11 -8.20 -1.48
C ASP A 111 18.63 -9.23 -0.48
N ARG A 112 18.83 -8.86 0.80
CA ARG A 112 19.37 -9.81 1.79
C ARG A 112 19.12 -9.42 3.24
N ILE A 113 19.26 -10.41 4.13
CA ILE A 113 19.34 -10.21 5.58
C ILE A 113 20.64 -10.83 6.08
N LEU A 114 21.45 -10.03 6.77
CA LEU A 114 22.73 -10.42 7.36
C LEU A 114 22.64 -10.42 8.88
N LEU A 115 23.31 -11.38 9.51
CA LEU A 115 23.66 -11.34 10.92
C LEU A 115 25.15 -10.99 11.02
N LEU A 116 25.46 -9.87 11.61
CA LEU A 116 26.80 -9.35 11.83
C LEU A 116 27.15 -9.47 13.30
N THR A 117 28.36 -9.94 13.63
CA THR A 117 28.80 -10.17 15.02
C THR A 117 30.14 -9.53 15.27
N ASP A 118 30.23 -8.77 16.32
CA ASP A 118 31.48 -8.31 16.95
C ASP A 118 31.90 -9.36 17.96
N THR A 119 32.97 -10.10 17.67
CA THR A 119 33.43 -11.24 18.49
C THR A 119 34.50 -10.87 19.49
N ASP A 120 35.25 -9.78 19.26
CA ASP A 120 36.38 -9.34 20.13
C ASP A 120 36.04 -8.08 20.95
N GLY A 121 34.91 -7.43 20.68
CA GLY A 121 34.39 -6.29 21.43
C GLY A 121 34.99 -4.94 21.01
N ASP A 122 35.61 -4.84 19.83
CA ASP A 122 36.21 -3.59 19.33
C ASP A 122 35.18 -2.61 18.72
N GLY A 123 33.92 -3.02 18.62
CA GLY A 123 32.82 -2.23 18.05
C GLY A 123 32.74 -2.33 16.54
N LYS A 124 33.35 -3.36 15.94
CA LYS A 124 33.25 -3.69 14.52
C LYS A 124 32.79 -5.13 14.32
N ALA A 125 32.16 -5.39 13.21
CA ALA A 125 31.72 -6.75 12.86
C ALA A 125 32.92 -7.57 12.31
N ASP A 126 33.26 -8.66 12.98
CA ASP A 126 34.27 -9.64 12.56
C ASP A 126 33.64 -10.77 11.75
N GLU A 127 32.45 -11.18 12.14
CA GLU A 127 31.73 -12.27 11.49
C GLU A 127 30.49 -11.79 10.79
N LYS A 128 30.23 -12.39 9.62
CA LYS A 128 29.05 -12.15 8.82
C LYS A 128 28.40 -13.46 8.41
N LYS A 129 27.10 -13.60 8.69
CA LYS A 129 26.29 -14.73 8.26
C LYS A 129 25.13 -14.23 7.41
N LEU A 130 24.97 -14.79 6.21
CA LEU A 130 23.79 -14.56 5.37
C LEU A 130 22.62 -15.43 5.87
N LEU A 131 21.53 -14.79 6.29
CA LEU A 131 20.31 -15.52 6.71
C LEU A 131 19.39 -15.78 5.51
N PHE A 132 19.17 -14.76 4.67
CA PHE A 132 18.30 -14.85 3.51
C PHE A 132 18.77 -13.97 2.36
N MET A 133 18.43 -14.41 1.15
CA MET A 133 18.46 -13.60 -0.07
C MET A 133 17.04 -13.34 -0.57
N GLY A 134 16.77 -12.11 -1.00
CA GLY A 134 15.56 -11.72 -1.71
C GLY A 134 15.83 -11.59 -3.20
N LYS A 135 14.85 -11.93 -4.03
CA LYS A 135 14.91 -11.66 -5.47
C LYS A 135 14.01 -10.50 -5.84
N VAL A 136 14.60 -9.36 -6.11
CA VAL A 136 13.87 -8.16 -6.52
C VAL A 136 13.35 -8.31 -7.95
N ILE A 137 12.04 -8.13 -8.17
CA ILE A 137 11.36 -8.35 -9.47
C ILE A 137 11.83 -7.32 -10.51
N ASN A 138 12.34 -6.17 -10.11
CA ASN A 138 12.60 -5.07 -11.00
C ASN A 138 13.90 -4.31 -10.70
N PRO A 139 15.07 -4.91 -10.97
CA PRO A 139 16.35 -4.28 -10.68
C PRO A 139 16.70 -3.09 -11.60
N LEU A 140 15.91 -2.81 -12.66
CA LEU A 140 16.27 -1.86 -13.73
C LEU A 140 16.35 -0.39 -13.30
N HIS A 141 15.94 -0.03 -12.09
CA HIS A 141 15.96 1.36 -11.62
C HIS A 141 16.82 1.59 -10.38
N GLY A 142 17.54 0.58 -9.89
CA GLY A 142 18.15 0.67 -8.56
C GLY A 142 17.08 0.89 -7.47
N GLN A 143 15.83 0.56 -7.76
CA GLN A 143 14.70 0.76 -6.87
C GLN A 143 14.46 -0.51 -6.08
N HIS A 144 15.02 -0.53 -4.90
CA HIS A 144 14.91 -1.65 -3.98
C HIS A 144 13.91 -1.39 -2.85
N ASP A 145 13.23 -0.26 -2.88
CA ASP A 145 12.41 0.29 -1.81
C ASP A 145 11.10 -0.45 -1.50
N HIS A 146 10.74 -1.48 -2.25
CA HIS A 146 9.67 -2.42 -1.95
C HIS A 146 10.20 -3.85 -1.83
N ALA A 147 11.40 -4.00 -1.34
CA ALA A 147 12.10 -5.28 -1.19
C ALA A 147 12.07 -5.75 0.28
N ILE A 148 13.17 -6.28 0.80
CA ILE A 148 13.28 -6.63 2.22
C ILE A 148 13.41 -5.35 3.04
N HIS A 149 12.64 -5.25 4.12
CA HIS A 149 12.60 -4.09 5.00
C HIS A 149 13.10 -4.42 6.42
N ALA A 150 12.73 -3.59 7.41
CA ALA A 150 13.20 -3.66 8.78
C ALA A 150 12.98 -5.03 9.43
N VAL A 151 13.87 -5.37 10.34
CA VAL A 151 13.87 -6.61 11.12
C VAL A 151 13.80 -6.25 12.60
N MET A 152 13.03 -7.01 13.39
CA MET A 152 12.97 -6.86 14.83
C MET A 152 13.01 -8.19 15.57
N PHE A 153 13.42 -8.16 16.83
CA PHE A 153 13.34 -9.28 17.76
C PHE A 153 11.98 -9.28 18.49
N GLY A 154 11.32 -10.43 18.53
CA GLY A 154 10.01 -10.58 19.14
C GLY A 154 10.03 -11.12 20.57
N PRO A 155 8.90 -11.01 21.30
CA PRO A 155 8.78 -11.45 22.69
C PRO A 155 8.84 -12.98 22.85
N ASP A 156 8.70 -13.72 21.78
CA ASP A 156 8.75 -15.18 21.70
C ASP A 156 10.14 -15.75 21.35
N GLY A 157 11.16 -14.88 21.33
CA GLY A 157 12.55 -15.24 21.03
C GLY A 157 12.88 -15.42 19.55
N ARG A 158 12.00 -14.96 18.65
CA ARG A 158 12.15 -15.05 17.19
C ARG A 158 12.34 -13.69 16.56
N ILE A 159 12.77 -13.67 15.30
CA ILE A 159 12.87 -12.45 14.50
C ILE A 159 11.68 -12.32 13.57
N TYR A 160 11.28 -11.09 13.34
CA TYR A 160 10.18 -10.69 12.47
C TYR A 160 10.69 -9.70 11.45
N PHE A 161 10.26 -9.81 10.21
CA PHE A 161 10.62 -8.87 9.16
C PHE A 161 9.56 -8.81 8.06
N ASN A 162 9.66 -7.76 7.27
CA ASN A 162 8.78 -7.56 6.13
C ASN A 162 9.54 -7.65 4.83
N PHE A 163 8.83 -7.98 3.75
CA PHE A 163 9.21 -7.56 2.42
C PHE A 163 8.00 -7.01 1.65
N GLY A 164 8.26 -6.05 0.76
CA GLY A 164 7.25 -5.41 -0.07
C GLY A 164 7.01 -6.17 -1.38
N ASN A 165 6.10 -5.65 -2.19
CA ASN A 165 5.61 -6.33 -3.40
C ASN A 165 6.61 -6.44 -4.56
N PHE A 166 7.80 -5.84 -4.46
CA PHE A 166 8.87 -6.00 -5.45
C PHE A 166 9.82 -7.15 -5.14
N ASN A 167 9.69 -7.80 -4.00
CA ASN A 167 10.42 -9.03 -3.73
C ASN A 167 9.62 -10.23 -4.28
N ALA A 168 10.26 -10.99 -5.20
CA ALA A 168 9.60 -12.12 -5.84
C ALA A 168 9.60 -13.38 -5.00
N GLU A 169 10.69 -13.62 -4.27
CA GLU A 169 10.94 -14.87 -3.54
C GLU A 169 12.05 -14.70 -2.51
N LEU A 170 12.03 -15.55 -1.49
CA LEU A 170 13.05 -15.64 -0.45
C LEU A 170 13.88 -16.91 -0.65
N ARG A 171 15.21 -16.78 -0.62
CA ARG A 171 16.15 -17.88 -0.86
C ARG A 171 17.17 -18.03 0.27
N ARG A 172 17.73 -19.21 0.40
CA ARG A 172 18.90 -19.51 1.21
C ARG A 172 20.19 -19.11 0.46
N GLU A 173 21.31 -19.16 1.16
CA GLU A 173 22.65 -18.88 0.61
C GLU A 173 23.02 -19.81 -0.55
N ASP A 174 22.62 -21.07 -0.49
CA ASP A 174 22.81 -22.07 -1.56
C ASP A 174 21.88 -21.87 -2.77
N GLY A 175 21.07 -20.81 -2.76
CA GLY A 175 20.12 -20.48 -3.81
C GLY A 175 18.80 -21.25 -3.73
N THR A 176 18.59 -22.15 -2.76
CA THR A 176 17.33 -22.88 -2.60
C THR A 176 16.20 -21.96 -2.16
N LEU A 177 14.98 -22.19 -2.69
CA LEU A 177 13.80 -21.44 -2.33
C LEU A 177 13.38 -21.77 -0.88
N VAL A 178 13.19 -20.74 -0.07
CA VAL A 178 12.69 -20.91 1.31
C VAL A 178 11.27 -21.46 1.28
N GLN A 179 11.03 -22.49 2.09
CA GLN A 179 9.71 -23.00 2.38
C GLN A 179 9.30 -22.63 3.81
N ASP A 180 8.01 -22.38 3.98
CA ASP A 180 7.44 -22.16 5.30
C ASP A 180 7.25 -23.48 6.06
N VAL A 181 6.77 -23.38 7.30
CA VAL A 181 6.52 -24.55 8.17
C VAL A 181 5.42 -25.49 7.64
N PHE A 182 4.65 -25.09 6.63
CA PHE A 182 3.64 -25.88 5.94
C PHE A 182 4.14 -26.46 4.61
N GLY A 183 5.39 -26.20 4.23
CA GLY A 183 6.00 -26.65 2.98
C GLY A 183 5.64 -25.80 1.76
N HIS A 184 5.08 -24.59 1.95
CA HIS A 184 4.81 -23.70 0.85
C HIS A 184 6.02 -22.82 0.53
N PRO A 185 6.27 -22.53 -0.76
CA PRO A 185 7.32 -21.63 -1.14
C PRO A 185 7.01 -20.19 -0.70
N VAL A 186 7.98 -19.53 -0.08
CA VAL A 186 7.87 -18.09 0.26
C VAL A 186 8.18 -17.28 -0.98
N ASN A 187 7.16 -17.08 -1.81
CA ASN A 187 7.27 -16.34 -3.06
C ASN A 187 5.96 -15.66 -3.47
N ASN A 188 6.05 -14.74 -4.43
CA ASN A 188 4.93 -14.00 -5.01
C ASN A 188 4.29 -14.77 -6.18
N SER A 189 3.86 -16.04 -5.96
CA SER A 189 3.24 -16.87 -6.98
C SER A 189 1.71 -16.86 -6.93
N ARG A 190 1.11 -16.29 -5.90
CA ARG A 190 -0.31 -16.36 -5.54
C ARG A 190 -0.78 -17.78 -5.13
N GLN A 191 0.16 -18.65 -4.74
CA GLN A 191 -0.13 -20.03 -4.34
C GLN A 191 0.80 -20.50 -3.20
N PRO A 192 0.46 -20.22 -1.93
CA PRO A 192 -0.71 -19.46 -1.44
C PRO A 192 -0.44 -17.96 -1.27
N TYR A 193 0.83 -17.49 -1.35
CA TYR A 193 1.23 -16.13 -1.00
C TYR A 193 1.35 -15.24 -2.21
N GLN A 194 1.04 -13.95 -2.02
CA GLN A 194 1.21 -12.92 -3.04
C GLN A 194 1.62 -11.57 -2.44
N GLU A 195 2.33 -10.76 -3.23
CA GLU A 195 2.74 -9.39 -2.94
C GLU A 195 3.61 -9.30 -1.68
N GLY A 196 3.55 -8.18 -0.94
CA GLY A 196 4.30 -8.01 0.30
C GLY A 196 3.88 -8.97 1.40
N MET A 197 4.81 -9.33 2.29
CA MET A 197 4.61 -10.33 3.36
C MET A 197 5.18 -9.87 4.69
N VAL A 198 4.61 -10.40 5.76
CA VAL A 198 5.18 -10.38 7.12
C VAL A 198 5.66 -11.79 7.43
N ILE A 199 6.90 -11.90 7.83
CA ILE A 199 7.60 -13.16 8.04
C ILE A 199 8.14 -13.24 9.46
N ARG A 200 8.13 -14.44 10.04
CA ARG A 200 8.73 -14.76 11.33
C ARG A 200 9.60 -16.01 11.18
N CYS A 201 10.75 -16.03 11.84
CA CYS A 201 11.61 -17.21 11.89
C CYS A 201 12.47 -17.24 13.16
N GLU A 202 13.18 -18.35 13.39
CA GLU A 202 14.20 -18.42 14.44
C GLU A 202 15.38 -17.48 14.11
N LEU A 203 16.19 -17.15 15.10
CA LEU A 203 17.36 -16.26 14.95
C LEU A 203 18.39 -16.80 13.93
N ASP A 204 18.45 -18.11 13.74
CA ASP A 204 19.31 -18.74 12.74
C ASP A 204 18.72 -18.78 11.33
N GLY A 205 17.50 -18.24 11.15
CA GLY A 205 16.75 -18.23 9.92
C GLY A 205 15.91 -19.51 9.67
N SER A 206 15.93 -20.49 10.58
CA SER A 206 15.11 -21.69 10.46
C SER A 206 13.62 -21.43 10.79
N ARG A 207 12.74 -22.41 10.51
CA ARG A 207 11.31 -22.37 10.85
C ARG A 207 10.59 -21.11 10.38
N VAL A 208 10.68 -20.84 9.10
CA VAL A 208 10.03 -19.67 8.48
C VAL A 208 8.52 -19.82 8.49
N GLU A 209 7.81 -18.79 8.88
CA GLU A 209 6.35 -18.66 8.87
C GLU A 209 5.95 -17.39 8.17
N VAL A 210 5.00 -17.46 7.23
CA VAL A 210 4.36 -16.29 6.63
C VAL A 210 3.12 -15.95 7.46
N LEU A 211 3.15 -14.81 8.14
CA LEU A 211 2.12 -14.40 9.09
C LEU A 211 1.00 -13.59 8.44
N GLY A 212 1.30 -12.92 7.36
CA GLY A 212 0.35 -12.18 6.55
C GLY A 212 0.93 -11.87 5.18
N HIS A 213 0.06 -11.72 4.19
CA HIS A 213 0.49 -11.46 2.82
C HIS A 213 -0.45 -10.49 2.09
N ASN A 214 -0.09 -10.15 0.86
CA ASN A 214 -0.84 -9.26 -0.01
C ASN A 214 -0.84 -7.81 0.50
N PHE A 215 0.34 -7.38 0.98
CA PHE A 215 0.65 -5.98 1.25
C PHE A 215 1.29 -5.34 0.02
N ARG A 216 1.41 -4.02 0.02
CA ARG A 216 2.12 -3.32 -1.04
C ARG A 216 3.56 -3.01 -0.65
N ASN A 217 3.74 -2.08 0.27
CA ASN A 217 5.05 -1.62 0.74
C ASN A 217 5.02 -1.49 2.26
N ASN A 218 4.85 -2.63 2.90
CA ASN A 218 4.86 -2.78 4.34
C ASN A 218 6.30 -2.64 4.84
N TRP A 219 6.61 -1.48 5.43
CA TRP A 219 7.98 -1.14 5.78
C TRP A 219 8.47 -1.84 7.04
N GLU A 220 7.74 -1.71 8.13
CA GLU A 220 8.15 -2.30 9.39
C GLU A 220 6.99 -2.99 10.09
N VAL A 221 7.27 -4.14 10.71
CA VAL A 221 6.38 -4.82 11.64
C VAL A 221 6.89 -4.59 13.06
N THR A 222 5.98 -4.27 13.98
CA THR A 222 6.28 -4.23 15.42
C THR A 222 5.43 -5.24 16.17
N VAL A 223 5.99 -5.84 17.21
CA VAL A 223 5.35 -6.89 18.01
C VAL A 223 5.39 -6.49 19.48
N ASP A 224 4.20 -6.43 20.09
CA ASP A 224 4.09 -6.09 21.51
C ASP A 224 4.39 -7.28 22.44
N SER A 225 4.44 -7.06 23.74
CA SER A 225 4.74 -8.10 24.73
C SER A 225 3.74 -9.27 24.72
N PHE A 226 2.52 -9.08 24.22
CA PHE A 226 1.54 -10.16 24.09
C PHE A 226 1.73 -10.99 22.81
N GLY A 227 2.58 -10.53 21.87
CA GLY A 227 2.76 -11.11 20.55
C GLY A 227 1.73 -10.59 19.53
N SER A 228 1.04 -9.49 19.81
CA SER A 228 0.20 -8.80 18.82
C SER A 228 1.07 -7.99 17.88
N MET A 229 0.75 -8.07 16.59
CA MET A 229 1.59 -7.51 15.52
C MET A 229 0.88 -6.35 14.83
N TRP A 230 1.66 -5.32 14.54
CA TRP A 230 1.21 -4.11 13.87
C TRP A 230 2.19 -3.70 12.79
N GLN A 231 1.72 -3.07 11.73
CA GLN A 231 2.61 -2.55 10.69
C GLN A 231 2.00 -1.38 9.93
N SER A 232 2.87 -0.58 9.32
CA SER A 232 2.53 0.44 8.33
C SER A 232 2.56 -0.15 6.92
N ASP A 233 1.73 0.37 6.01
CA ASP A 233 1.70 -0.03 4.60
C ASP A 233 1.36 1.17 3.71
N ASN A 234 2.18 1.40 2.71
CA ASN A 234 2.14 2.57 1.87
C ASN A 234 1.35 2.30 0.58
N ASP A 235 0.51 3.24 0.21
CA ASP A 235 -0.25 3.21 -1.04
C ASP A 235 0.57 3.70 -2.25
N ASN A 236 -0.07 3.81 -3.40
CA ASN A 236 0.53 4.34 -4.64
C ASN A 236 0.17 5.81 -4.92
N GLY A 237 -0.01 6.63 -3.88
CA GLY A 237 -0.41 8.03 -4.00
C GLY A 237 -1.93 8.23 -4.07
N SER A 238 -2.73 7.22 -3.71
CA SER A 238 -4.19 7.28 -3.67
C SER A 238 -4.75 7.89 -2.38
N SER A 239 -3.90 8.38 -1.47
CA SER A 239 -4.26 8.87 -0.13
C SER A 239 -4.86 7.77 0.76
N SER A 240 -4.35 6.55 0.63
CA SER A 240 -4.88 5.35 1.28
C SER A 240 -3.82 4.61 2.11
N CYS A 241 -2.68 5.25 2.44
CA CYS A 241 -1.70 4.67 3.36
C CYS A 241 -2.40 4.22 4.64
N ARG A 242 -1.96 3.11 5.21
CA ARG A 242 -2.67 2.45 6.31
C ARG A 242 -1.74 1.93 7.40
N VAL A 243 -2.34 1.72 8.58
CA VAL A 243 -1.78 0.88 9.63
C VAL A 243 -2.68 -0.35 9.78
N ASN A 244 -2.06 -1.50 9.96
CA ASN A 244 -2.72 -2.79 10.09
C ASN A 244 -2.43 -3.43 11.44
N PHE A 245 -3.43 -4.11 11.99
CA PHE A 245 -3.22 -5.20 12.93
C PHE A 245 -3.03 -6.49 12.14
N ILE A 246 -1.98 -7.27 12.43
CA ILE A 246 -1.68 -8.48 11.70
C ILE A 246 -2.29 -9.69 12.39
N MET A 247 -3.29 -10.30 11.75
CA MET A 247 -3.78 -11.64 12.09
C MET A 247 -2.92 -12.67 11.36
N GLU A 248 -2.44 -13.68 12.09
CA GLU A 248 -1.67 -14.77 11.48
C GLU A 248 -2.49 -15.44 10.36
N HIS A 249 -1.88 -15.69 9.22
CA HIS A 249 -2.44 -16.22 7.96
C HIS A 249 -3.41 -15.27 7.22
N GLY A 250 -3.42 -13.97 7.56
CA GLY A 250 -4.30 -12.97 6.95
C GLY A 250 -3.87 -12.55 5.54
N ASN A 251 -4.86 -12.30 4.68
CA ASN A 251 -4.71 -11.63 3.40
C ASN A 251 -5.10 -10.14 3.55
N TYR A 252 -4.25 -9.21 3.07
CA TYR A 252 -4.43 -7.77 3.28
C TYR A 252 -4.84 -6.99 2.04
N GLY A 253 -5.17 -7.69 0.95
CA GLY A 253 -5.97 -7.17 -0.16
C GLY A 253 -5.33 -6.10 -1.03
N TYR A 254 -4.01 -6.00 -1.15
CA TYR A 254 -3.41 -5.06 -2.09
C TYR A 254 -3.75 -5.43 -3.55
N ARG A 255 -3.78 -6.72 -3.85
CA ARG A 255 -4.22 -7.26 -5.15
C ARG A 255 -5.39 -8.21 -4.99
N ASP A 256 -6.18 -8.32 -6.03
CA ASP A 256 -7.22 -9.34 -6.10
C ASP A 256 -6.62 -10.75 -5.98
N GLU A 257 -7.16 -11.54 -5.06
CA GLU A 257 -6.65 -12.88 -4.75
C GLU A 257 -6.73 -13.80 -5.98
N GLN A 258 -7.79 -13.71 -6.78
CA GLN A 258 -8.05 -14.62 -7.87
C GLN A 258 -7.29 -14.26 -9.14
N THR A 259 -7.20 -12.98 -9.46
CA THR A 259 -6.68 -12.49 -10.74
C THR A 259 -5.35 -11.75 -10.63
N GLY A 260 -4.97 -11.29 -9.43
CA GLY A 260 -3.84 -10.38 -9.23
C GLY A 260 -4.10 -8.95 -9.72
N ALA A 261 -5.36 -8.64 -10.04
CA ALA A 261 -5.74 -7.32 -10.55
C ALA A 261 -5.60 -6.23 -9.47
N ASP A 262 -5.35 -5.00 -9.91
CA ASP A 262 -5.29 -3.84 -9.03
C ASP A 262 -6.69 -3.30 -8.68
N TYR A 263 -6.71 -2.36 -7.74
CA TYR A 263 -7.93 -1.73 -7.23
C TYR A 263 -8.76 -0.95 -8.26
N GLN A 264 -8.24 -0.71 -9.45
CA GLN A 264 -8.91 -0.01 -10.53
C GLN A 264 -9.60 -0.96 -11.52
N THR A 265 -9.28 -2.26 -11.42
CA THR A 265 -9.85 -3.27 -12.31
C THR A 265 -11.33 -3.48 -11.98
N ARG A 266 -12.17 -3.46 -13.00
CA ARG A 266 -13.61 -3.66 -12.86
C ARG A 266 -13.93 -5.04 -12.31
N ARG A 267 -15.04 -5.10 -11.55
CA ARG A 267 -15.61 -6.30 -10.92
C ARG A 267 -14.73 -7.00 -9.89
N THR A 268 -13.46 -6.64 -9.81
CA THR A 268 -12.58 -7.17 -8.78
C THR A 268 -12.58 -6.31 -7.53
N ASN A 269 -13.33 -5.19 -7.54
CA ASN A 269 -13.37 -4.25 -6.43
C ASN A 269 -14.70 -3.52 -6.38
N MET A 270 -15.50 -3.83 -5.37
CA MET A 270 -16.86 -3.32 -5.17
C MET A 270 -16.94 -2.15 -4.18
N GLU A 271 -15.80 -1.68 -3.67
CA GLU A 271 -15.77 -0.59 -2.70
C GLU A 271 -16.04 0.78 -3.34
N ALA A 272 -16.86 1.58 -2.66
CA ALA A 272 -17.27 2.90 -3.13
C ALA A 272 -16.15 3.94 -3.02
N THR A 273 -15.35 3.88 -1.96
CA THR A 273 -14.29 4.86 -1.70
C THR A 273 -12.92 4.38 -2.16
N MET A 274 -12.08 5.32 -2.63
CA MET A 274 -10.72 5.02 -3.07
C MET A 274 -9.89 4.34 -1.95
N GLN A 275 -10.02 4.81 -0.72
CA GLN A 275 -9.29 4.30 0.43
C GLN A 275 -9.56 2.82 0.71
N ARG A 276 -10.82 2.40 0.58
CA ARG A 276 -11.20 1.01 0.77
C ARG A 276 -10.94 0.18 -0.48
N ARG A 277 -11.16 0.77 -1.66
CA ARG A 277 -10.91 0.13 -2.95
C ARG A 277 -9.46 -0.28 -3.11
N MET A 278 -8.51 0.58 -2.73
CA MET A 278 -7.07 0.31 -2.80
C MET A 278 -6.69 -1.04 -2.15
N TRP A 279 -7.45 -1.45 -1.14
CA TRP A 279 -7.15 -2.61 -0.31
C TRP A 279 -8.17 -3.74 -0.43
N HIS A 280 -9.03 -3.75 -1.44
CA HIS A 280 -10.07 -4.77 -1.68
C HIS A 280 -10.89 -5.16 -0.42
N GLN A 281 -11.25 -4.15 0.39
CA GLN A 281 -11.82 -4.37 1.73
C GLN A 281 -13.18 -5.09 1.73
N ASN A 282 -13.86 -5.16 0.58
CA ASN A 282 -15.14 -5.85 0.45
C ASN A 282 -15.01 -7.29 -0.08
N ASP A 283 -13.80 -7.77 -0.30
CA ASP A 283 -13.55 -9.14 -0.73
C ASP A 283 -13.56 -10.12 0.46
N PRO A 284 -14.16 -11.31 0.32
CA PRO A 284 -14.11 -12.33 1.35
C PRO A 284 -12.67 -12.82 1.52
N GLY A 285 -12.18 -12.88 2.75
CA GLY A 285 -10.80 -13.28 3.05
C GLY A 285 -9.84 -12.13 3.26
N VAL A 286 -10.25 -10.89 2.98
CA VAL A 286 -9.41 -9.70 3.21
C VAL A 286 -9.63 -9.17 4.63
N VAL A 287 -8.54 -9.12 5.42
CA VAL A 287 -8.54 -8.58 6.79
C VAL A 287 -8.75 -7.07 6.75
N PRO A 288 -9.61 -6.51 7.62
CA PRO A 288 -9.85 -5.06 7.65
C PRO A 288 -8.60 -4.24 7.98
N ASN A 289 -8.49 -3.04 7.40
CA ASN A 289 -7.51 -2.05 7.85
C ASN A 289 -7.84 -1.60 9.29
N LEU A 290 -6.81 -1.36 10.10
CA LEU A 290 -7.01 -0.73 11.40
C LEU A 290 -7.35 0.76 11.20
N LEU A 291 -6.53 1.46 10.42
CA LEU A 291 -6.61 2.90 10.25
C LEU A 291 -6.07 3.31 8.88
N ILE A 292 -6.77 4.21 8.19
CA ILE A 292 -6.25 4.88 7.00
C ILE A 292 -5.60 6.19 7.43
N THR A 293 -4.30 6.33 7.20
CA THR A 293 -3.51 7.52 7.56
C THR A 293 -3.53 8.60 6.48
N GLY A 294 -3.97 8.27 5.28
CA GLY A 294 -4.07 9.21 4.15
C GLY A 294 -2.84 9.18 3.25
N SER A 295 -2.46 10.34 2.71
CA SER A 295 -1.25 10.46 1.90
C SER A 295 -0.01 10.50 2.80
N GLY A 296 1.03 9.78 2.41
CA GLY A 296 2.26 9.77 3.17
C GLY A 296 3.30 8.85 2.55
N ALA A 297 4.29 8.49 3.35
CA ALA A 297 5.29 7.47 3.06
C ALA A 297 5.64 6.79 4.39
N PRO A 298 4.73 6.00 4.96
CA PRO A 298 4.91 5.38 6.27
C PRO A 298 6.17 4.51 6.31
N THR A 299 6.93 4.64 7.40
CA THR A 299 8.21 3.95 7.61
C THR A 299 8.24 3.26 8.97
N GLY A 300 9.18 3.60 9.83
CA GLY A 300 9.39 2.96 11.13
C GLY A 300 8.18 3.04 12.05
N ILE A 301 7.90 1.95 12.76
CA ILE A 301 6.78 1.84 13.71
C ILE A 301 7.19 0.97 14.90
N LEU A 302 6.86 1.40 16.10
CA LEU A 302 7.04 0.62 17.33
C LEU A 302 5.81 0.66 18.24
N VAL A 303 5.70 -0.28 19.18
CA VAL A 303 4.79 -0.17 20.32
C VAL A 303 5.58 0.34 21.52
N TYR A 304 5.22 1.53 22.02
CA TYR A 304 5.88 2.12 23.16
C TYR A 304 5.42 1.48 24.48
N GLU A 305 6.22 0.59 25.04
CA GLU A 305 5.92 -0.14 26.27
C GLU A 305 6.64 0.43 27.51
N GLY A 306 7.11 1.68 27.43
CA GLY A 306 7.71 2.42 28.52
C GLY A 306 6.71 3.24 29.34
N GLU A 307 7.20 3.79 30.45
CA GLU A 307 6.41 4.63 31.34
C GLU A 307 6.85 6.11 31.36
N LEU A 308 7.93 6.45 30.66
CA LEU A 308 8.48 7.80 30.65
C LEU A 308 7.58 8.79 29.90
N LEU A 309 7.09 8.42 28.71
CA LEU A 309 6.21 9.28 27.94
C LEU A 309 4.81 9.42 28.59
N PRO A 310 4.08 10.52 28.33
CA PRO A 310 2.71 10.73 28.85
C PRO A 310 1.75 9.61 28.48
N GLN A 311 0.64 9.50 29.21
CA GLN A 311 -0.38 8.45 29.09
C GLN A 311 -0.90 8.22 27.64
N PRO A 312 -1.15 9.22 26.79
CA PRO A 312 -1.64 8.96 25.43
C PRO A 312 -0.72 8.10 24.57
N PHE A 313 0.56 7.95 24.98
CA PHE A 313 1.56 7.21 24.21
C PHE A 313 1.90 5.83 24.77
N ARG A 314 1.58 5.58 26.05
CA ARG A 314 1.94 4.33 26.74
C ARG A 314 1.14 3.15 26.20
N GLY A 315 1.83 2.10 25.80
CA GLY A 315 1.24 0.90 25.20
C GLY A 315 0.68 1.10 23.80
N GLN A 316 1.00 2.23 23.16
CA GLN A 316 0.47 2.58 21.83
C GLN A 316 1.55 2.53 20.76
N MET A 317 1.12 2.39 19.50
CA MET A 317 2.02 2.48 18.37
C MET A 317 2.51 3.92 18.19
N ILE A 318 3.82 4.08 17.94
CA ILE A 318 4.44 5.33 17.51
C ILE A 318 5.05 5.07 16.13
N HIS A 319 4.88 6.02 15.21
CA HIS A 319 5.11 5.79 13.79
C HIS A 319 5.73 7.02 13.13
N ALA A 320 6.81 6.82 12.40
CA ALA A 320 7.47 7.83 11.60
C ALA A 320 6.79 7.99 10.23
N GLU A 321 6.48 9.24 9.86
CA GLU A 321 5.78 9.56 8.62
C GLU A 321 6.53 10.66 7.85
N PRO A 322 7.55 10.30 7.05
CA PRO A 322 8.40 11.27 6.36
C PRO A 322 7.66 12.08 5.32
N GLY A 323 6.64 11.52 4.68
CA GLY A 323 5.84 12.22 3.68
C GLY A 323 5.07 13.43 4.21
N ARG A 324 4.85 13.49 5.52
CA ARG A 324 4.10 14.55 6.21
C ARG A 324 4.91 15.33 7.25
N ASN A 325 6.20 15.03 7.39
CA ASN A 325 7.11 15.69 8.36
C ASN A 325 6.65 15.53 9.82
N ILE A 326 6.16 14.31 10.19
CA ILE A 326 5.51 14.10 11.46
C ILE A 326 5.81 12.71 12.03
N VAL A 327 5.88 12.61 13.34
CA VAL A 327 5.77 11.36 14.09
C VAL A 327 4.40 11.32 14.74
N TRP A 328 3.66 10.25 14.49
CA TRP A 328 2.34 9.99 15.03
C TRP A 328 2.35 8.93 16.12
N ALA A 329 1.32 8.93 16.95
CA ALA A 329 0.91 7.78 17.73
C ALA A 329 -0.51 7.35 17.32
N PHE A 330 -0.78 6.06 17.47
CA PHE A 330 -2.10 5.50 17.16
C PHE A 330 -2.71 4.85 18.42
N PRO A 331 -3.29 5.67 19.32
CA PRO A 331 -4.04 5.13 20.44
C PRO A 331 -5.15 4.21 19.95
N THR A 332 -5.08 2.95 20.37
CA THR A 332 -6.02 1.89 20.00
C THR A 332 -6.89 1.49 21.18
N LYS A 333 -8.12 1.08 20.85
CA LYS A 333 -9.07 0.46 21.77
C LYS A 333 -9.56 -0.83 21.15
N GLN A 334 -9.61 -1.90 21.92
CA GLN A 334 -10.25 -3.14 21.52
C GLN A 334 -11.75 -2.92 21.28
N VAL A 335 -12.25 -3.42 20.15
CA VAL A 335 -13.66 -3.40 19.77
C VAL A 335 -13.99 -4.77 19.17
N GLY A 336 -14.79 -5.54 19.86
CA GLY A 336 -15.05 -6.92 19.47
C GLY A 336 -13.76 -7.75 19.37
N ALA A 337 -13.58 -8.43 18.25
CA ALA A 337 -12.39 -9.21 17.96
C ALA A 337 -11.27 -8.39 17.30
N GLY A 338 -11.49 -7.12 17.02
CA GLY A 338 -10.53 -6.21 16.40
C GLY A 338 -10.25 -4.99 17.25
N TYR A 339 -9.89 -3.93 16.57
CA TYR A 339 -9.50 -2.67 17.21
C TYR A 339 -10.06 -1.48 16.45
N SER A 340 -10.26 -0.38 17.16
CA SER A 340 -10.41 0.96 16.60
C SER A 340 -9.19 1.80 16.99
N GLY A 341 -8.75 2.68 16.11
CA GLY A 341 -7.61 3.55 16.33
C GLY A 341 -7.93 5.01 16.01
N ARG A 342 -7.14 5.92 16.55
CA ARG A 342 -7.16 7.34 16.22
C ARG A 342 -5.74 7.83 15.99
N ILE A 343 -5.58 8.91 15.22
CA ILE A 343 -4.29 9.56 14.99
C ILE A 343 -4.08 10.59 16.09
N THR A 344 -2.90 10.59 16.72
CA THR A 344 -2.45 11.60 17.69
C THR A 344 -1.06 12.07 17.28
N GLU A 345 -0.83 13.36 17.22
CA GLU A 345 0.48 13.92 16.87
C GLU A 345 1.42 13.80 18.08
N LEU A 346 2.65 13.32 17.84
CA LEU A 346 3.71 13.30 18.86
C LEU A 346 4.70 14.45 18.62
N ALA A 347 5.22 14.57 17.41
CA ALA A 347 6.14 15.63 17.03
C ALA A 347 6.07 15.92 15.54
N ARG A 348 6.05 17.20 15.15
CA ARG A 348 6.09 17.62 13.73
C ARG A 348 6.91 18.90 13.58
N ASN A 349 7.41 19.10 12.36
CA ASN A 349 8.08 20.33 12.00
C ASN A 349 7.38 20.99 10.80
N ASP A 350 6.71 22.12 11.03
CA ASP A 350 5.98 22.85 9.99
C ASP A 350 6.88 23.82 9.23
N VAL A 351 8.03 24.18 9.80
CA VAL A 351 8.98 25.16 9.26
C VAL A 351 10.08 24.46 8.47
N ASP A 352 10.75 23.49 9.07
CA ASP A 352 11.77 22.69 8.39
C ASP A 352 11.12 21.54 7.61
N ARG A 353 10.79 21.81 6.36
CA ARG A 353 10.19 20.81 5.46
C ARG A 353 11.16 19.75 4.96
N ASN A 354 12.43 19.87 5.29
CA ASN A 354 13.44 18.86 5.01
C ASN A 354 13.46 17.76 6.10
N TYR A 355 12.83 18.02 7.25
CA TYR A 355 12.61 17.01 8.29
C TYR A 355 11.78 15.86 7.73
N ARG A 356 12.36 14.67 7.71
CA ARG A 356 11.77 13.43 7.16
C ARG A 356 11.98 12.28 8.15
N PRO A 357 11.13 12.17 9.19
CA PRO A 357 11.31 11.10 10.16
C PRO A 357 11.21 9.74 9.46
N SER A 358 12.26 8.96 9.49
CA SER A 358 12.38 7.67 8.81
C SER A 358 12.20 6.49 9.75
N ASP A 359 12.56 6.65 11.04
CA ASP A 359 12.44 5.57 12.00
C ASP A 359 12.36 6.08 13.44
N VAL A 360 11.92 5.20 14.35
CA VAL A 360 11.77 5.45 15.78
C VAL A 360 12.24 4.25 16.61
N SER A 361 13.00 4.50 17.70
CA SER A 361 13.40 3.46 18.63
C SER A 361 13.34 3.95 20.07
N VAL A 362 13.23 3.03 21.05
CA VAL A 362 13.11 3.33 22.49
C VAL A 362 14.38 2.99 23.22
N ALA A 363 14.94 3.96 23.94
CA ALA A 363 16.12 3.77 24.78
C ALA A 363 15.82 3.05 26.10
N PRO A 364 16.86 2.54 26.80
CA PRO A 364 16.69 1.88 28.09
C PRO A 364 16.03 2.73 29.18
N ASP A 365 16.20 4.06 29.11
CA ASP A 365 15.58 5.01 30.05
C ASP A 365 14.11 5.35 29.67
N GLY A 366 13.60 4.81 28.57
CA GLY A 366 12.27 5.05 28.05
C GLY A 366 12.14 6.27 27.16
N SER A 367 13.20 7.04 26.91
CA SER A 367 13.16 8.10 25.90
C SER A 367 13.04 7.53 24.49
N LEU A 368 12.41 8.31 23.59
CA LEU A 368 12.21 7.94 22.21
C LEU A 368 13.29 8.61 21.33
N PHE A 369 13.88 7.86 20.42
CA PHE A 369 14.76 8.38 19.39
C PHE A 369 14.05 8.40 18.05
N ILE A 370 14.33 9.42 17.23
CA ILE A 370 13.75 9.63 15.90
C ILE A 370 14.89 9.84 14.93
N ALA A 371 14.97 9.00 13.89
CA ALA A 371 15.83 9.24 12.75
C ALA A 371 15.17 10.23 11.80
N ASP A 372 15.96 11.14 11.25
CA ASP A 372 15.55 12.11 10.24
C ASP A 372 16.40 11.94 8.98
N TRP A 373 15.77 11.42 7.95
CA TRP A 373 16.40 11.21 6.64
C TRP A 373 16.92 12.50 6.01
N PHE A 374 16.32 13.64 6.32
CA PHE A 374 16.60 14.97 5.79
C PHE A 374 16.56 15.02 4.26
N ASP A 375 15.39 15.18 3.67
CA ASP A 375 15.24 15.28 2.22
C ASP A 375 14.56 16.59 1.81
N PRO A 376 15.28 17.53 1.13
CA PRO A 376 14.73 18.80 0.71
C PRO A 376 13.79 18.73 -0.50
N VAL A 377 13.74 17.59 -1.22
CA VAL A 377 12.96 17.48 -2.47
C VAL A 377 11.61 16.81 -2.27
N ASP A 378 11.63 15.55 -1.90
CA ASP A 378 10.42 14.78 -1.56
C ASP A 378 10.80 13.69 -0.57
N CYS A 379 9.85 13.01 0.03
CA CYS A 379 10.12 11.88 0.93
C CYS A 379 10.80 10.69 0.24
N CYS A 380 11.32 10.87 -0.95
CA CYS A 380 11.66 9.79 -1.85
C CYS A 380 13.03 9.91 -2.56
N HIS A 381 14.09 10.54 -1.97
CA HIS A 381 15.40 10.03 -2.31
C HIS A 381 16.30 10.68 -3.33
N ARG A 382 16.42 11.96 -3.41
CA ARG A 382 17.25 12.47 -4.50
C ARG A 382 18.36 13.41 -4.13
N THR A 383 18.43 13.83 -2.90
CA THR A 383 19.53 14.63 -2.40
C THR A 383 20.56 13.76 -1.72
N ILE A 384 21.77 13.86 -2.24
CA ILE A 384 22.97 13.39 -1.56
C ILE A 384 23.25 14.45 -0.51
N ASN A 385 23.04 14.12 0.74
CA ASN A 385 23.47 15.00 1.83
C ASN A 385 23.90 14.17 3.03
N ASP A 386 24.78 14.75 3.77
CA ASP A 386 25.28 14.32 5.08
C ASP A 386 24.60 15.13 6.21
N ALA A 387 23.39 15.61 5.96
CA ALA A 387 22.59 16.42 6.85
C ALA A 387 21.50 15.63 7.58
N GLY A 388 21.55 14.31 7.57
CA GLY A 388 20.71 13.45 8.39
C GLY A 388 20.89 13.75 9.87
N ARG A 389 19.83 13.54 10.66
CA ARG A 389 19.80 13.92 12.08
C ARG A 389 19.18 12.81 12.92
N ILE A 390 19.57 12.76 14.18
CA ILE A 390 18.90 11.95 15.19
C ILE A 390 18.40 12.89 16.29
N PHE A 391 17.12 12.74 16.63
CA PHE A 391 16.48 13.49 17.71
C PHE A 391 16.12 12.57 18.87
N ARG A 392 16.15 13.12 20.09
CA ARG A 392 15.65 12.45 21.29
C ARG A 392 14.43 13.19 21.82
N VAL A 393 13.38 12.43 22.16
CA VAL A 393 12.14 12.92 22.76
C VAL A 393 11.98 12.35 24.16
N ALA A 394 11.75 13.25 25.11
CA ALA A 394 11.51 12.91 26.52
C ALA A 394 10.73 14.05 27.21
N PRO A 395 10.25 13.90 28.44
CA PRO A 395 9.70 15.01 29.21
C PRO A 395 10.71 16.16 29.36
N PRO A 396 10.25 17.43 29.44
CA PRO A 396 11.14 18.57 29.63
C PRO A 396 12.05 18.41 30.87
N GLY A 397 13.33 18.67 30.68
CA GLY A 397 14.36 18.55 31.76
C GLY A 397 14.85 17.13 32.06
N HIS A 398 14.29 16.12 31.41
CA HIS A 398 14.75 14.74 31.59
C HIS A 398 16.17 14.55 31.08
N GLN A 399 17.04 14.05 31.95
CA GLN A 399 18.43 13.71 31.60
C GLN A 399 18.49 12.32 30.98
N TYR A 400 19.32 12.14 29.95
CA TYR A 400 19.56 10.83 29.37
C TYR A 400 20.36 9.96 30.34
N LYS A 401 19.72 8.92 30.85
CA LYS A 401 20.33 8.08 31.88
C LYS A 401 20.31 6.61 31.47
N ILE A 402 21.49 6.07 31.27
CA ILE A 402 21.66 4.66 30.96
C ILE A 402 21.50 3.83 32.21
N VAL A 403 20.66 2.81 32.15
CA VAL A 403 20.46 1.81 33.20
C VAL A 403 21.40 0.64 32.93
N ALA A 404 22.32 0.38 33.84
CA ALA A 404 23.14 -0.82 33.76
C ALA A 404 22.39 -2.02 34.35
N TYR A 405 22.28 -3.09 33.59
CA TYR A 405 21.66 -4.34 34.02
C TYR A 405 22.72 -5.43 34.31
N ASP A 406 22.49 -6.20 35.38
CA ASP A 406 23.29 -7.38 35.68
C ASP A 406 22.67 -8.62 35.01
N TYR A 407 23.19 -8.97 33.88
CA TYR A 407 22.73 -10.16 33.14
C TYR A 407 23.27 -11.50 33.68
N GLN A 408 24.14 -11.46 34.71
CA GLN A 408 24.71 -12.67 35.30
C GLN A 408 23.81 -13.26 36.40
N THR A 409 22.86 -12.49 36.91
CA THR A 409 21.92 -12.93 37.95
C THR A 409 20.50 -12.96 37.42
N PRO A 410 19.61 -13.90 37.88
CA PRO A 410 18.20 -13.91 37.49
C PRO A 410 17.48 -12.60 37.83
N ALA A 411 17.78 -11.98 38.97
CA ALA A 411 17.17 -10.74 39.40
C ALA A 411 17.53 -9.55 38.49
N GLY A 412 18.79 -9.41 38.15
CA GLY A 412 19.25 -8.35 37.23
C GLY A 412 18.76 -8.56 35.80
N ALA A 413 18.74 -9.79 35.33
CA ALA A 413 18.16 -10.12 34.01
C ALA A 413 16.66 -9.85 33.94
N VAL A 414 15.88 -10.12 35.02
CA VAL A 414 14.46 -9.77 35.08
C VAL A 414 14.23 -8.25 35.09
N GLN A 415 15.14 -7.47 35.73
CA GLN A 415 15.05 -6.01 35.61
C GLN A 415 15.28 -5.54 34.15
N ALA A 416 16.20 -6.14 33.43
CA ALA A 416 16.39 -5.86 32.02
C ALA A 416 15.20 -6.31 31.18
N LEU A 417 14.53 -7.42 31.52
CA LEU A 417 13.33 -7.90 30.85
C LEU A 417 12.15 -6.92 31.02
N ARG A 418 12.13 -6.11 32.09
CA ARG A 418 11.14 -5.04 32.32
C ARG A 418 11.38 -3.80 31.47
N SER A 419 12.58 -3.64 30.89
CA SER A 419 12.94 -2.48 30.08
C SER A 419 11.99 -2.30 28.89
N PRO A 420 11.66 -1.06 28.49
CA PRO A 420 11.00 -0.79 27.21
C PRO A 420 11.90 -1.05 25.98
N ASN A 421 13.21 -1.04 26.19
CA ASN A 421 14.21 -1.21 25.14
C ASN A 421 14.33 -2.67 24.69
N LEU A 422 14.34 -2.86 23.36
CA LEU A 422 14.31 -4.19 22.75
C LEU A 422 15.63 -4.95 22.94
N SER A 423 16.77 -4.28 22.81
CA SER A 423 18.09 -4.88 22.99
C SER A 423 18.32 -5.36 24.44
N ALA A 424 17.87 -4.58 25.43
CA ALA A 424 17.90 -5.00 26.83
C ALA A 424 17.02 -6.25 27.04
N ARG A 425 15.84 -6.31 26.45
CA ARG A 425 14.95 -7.49 26.51
C ARG A 425 15.58 -8.71 25.84
N TYR A 426 16.24 -8.53 24.69
CA TYR A 426 16.96 -9.62 24.02
C TYR A 426 18.05 -10.21 24.91
N ARG A 427 18.90 -9.37 25.51
CA ARG A 427 19.94 -9.82 26.41
C ARG A 427 19.40 -10.51 27.66
N ALA A 428 18.30 -9.96 28.21
CA ALA A 428 17.57 -10.59 29.32
C ALA A 428 17.02 -11.97 28.91
N TRP A 429 16.41 -12.08 27.73
CA TRP A 429 15.91 -13.32 27.18
C TRP A 429 17.02 -14.37 27.11
N THR A 430 18.14 -14.04 26.48
CA THR A 430 19.26 -14.94 26.29
C THR A 430 19.86 -15.40 27.62
N ALA A 431 20.06 -14.47 28.57
CA ALA A 431 20.57 -14.76 29.90
C ALA A 431 19.62 -15.69 30.68
N LEU A 432 18.34 -15.36 30.76
CA LEU A 432 17.36 -16.15 31.53
C LEU A 432 17.14 -17.55 30.92
N VAL A 433 17.12 -17.66 29.59
CA VAL A 433 17.07 -18.98 28.91
C VAL A 433 18.32 -19.78 29.24
N SER A 434 19.51 -19.18 29.28
CA SER A 434 20.75 -19.92 29.65
C SER A 434 20.74 -20.39 31.10
N MET A 435 20.13 -19.64 32.02
CA MET A 435 20.05 -19.97 33.45
C MET A 435 19.04 -21.10 33.75
N GLN A 436 18.14 -21.43 32.84
CA GLN A 436 17.17 -22.53 32.95
C GLN A 436 16.42 -22.56 34.29
N THR A 437 16.59 -23.60 35.09
CA THR A 437 15.88 -23.79 36.39
C THR A 437 16.17 -22.69 37.38
N ASN A 438 17.32 -22.03 37.32
CA ASN A 438 17.63 -20.92 38.22
C ASN A 438 16.82 -19.66 37.92
N ALA A 439 16.39 -19.46 36.70
CA ALA A 439 15.54 -18.33 36.31
C ALA A 439 14.04 -18.56 36.65
N ARG A 440 13.63 -19.82 36.82
CA ARG A 440 12.21 -20.19 36.96
C ARG A 440 11.50 -19.48 38.12
N PRO A 441 12.02 -19.47 39.38
CA PRO A 441 11.26 -18.88 40.50
C PRO A 441 10.95 -17.40 40.32
N ILE A 442 11.91 -16.60 39.83
CA ILE A 442 11.73 -15.16 39.60
C ILE A 442 10.82 -14.86 38.42
N LEU A 443 10.77 -15.75 37.41
CA LEU A 443 9.84 -15.64 36.30
C LEU A 443 8.40 -16.00 36.73
N GLU A 444 8.22 -16.98 37.61
CA GLU A 444 6.91 -17.31 38.23
C GLU A 444 6.40 -16.14 39.10
N GLU A 445 7.29 -15.45 39.83
CA GLU A 445 6.95 -14.22 40.55
C GLU A 445 6.53 -13.11 39.56
N MET A 446 7.32 -12.85 38.51
CA MET A 446 7.02 -11.83 37.50
C MET A 446 5.73 -12.16 36.73
N ALA A 447 5.35 -13.43 36.57
CA ALA A 447 4.07 -13.84 35.97
C ALA A 447 2.85 -13.48 36.83
N SER A 448 3.04 -12.96 38.04
CA SER A 448 2.02 -12.40 38.92
C SER A 448 2.02 -10.86 39.01
N ASP A 449 2.85 -10.20 38.16
CA ASP A 449 2.98 -8.74 38.13
C ASP A 449 1.64 -8.03 37.89
N PRO A 450 1.35 -6.88 38.54
CA PRO A 450 0.17 -6.07 38.23
C PRO A 450 0.03 -5.71 36.76
N ASN A 451 1.15 -5.42 36.07
CA ASN A 451 1.19 -5.07 34.66
C ASN A 451 1.06 -6.33 33.77
N PRO A 452 0.02 -6.47 32.95
CA PRO A 452 -0.18 -7.64 32.09
C PRO A 452 0.95 -7.86 31.08
N ARG A 453 1.65 -6.80 30.65
CA ARG A 453 2.80 -6.92 29.73
C ARG A 453 3.98 -7.61 30.40
N MET A 454 4.19 -7.32 31.68
CA MET A 454 5.24 -7.98 32.46
C MET A 454 4.91 -9.47 32.66
N ARG A 455 3.64 -9.78 32.94
CA ARG A 455 3.21 -11.18 33.02
C ARG A 455 3.42 -11.91 31.69
N ALA A 456 3.07 -11.26 30.55
CA ALA A 456 3.26 -11.84 29.22
C ALA A 456 4.74 -12.15 28.92
N ARG A 457 5.66 -11.21 29.21
CA ARG A 457 7.11 -11.42 29.05
C ARG A 457 7.62 -12.61 29.89
N ALA A 458 7.18 -12.69 31.12
CA ALA A 458 7.52 -13.83 32.00
C ALA A 458 6.98 -15.16 31.45
N LEU A 459 5.75 -15.19 30.97
CA LEU A 459 5.12 -16.41 30.43
C LEU A 459 5.79 -16.91 29.15
N TRP A 460 6.19 -16.01 28.27
CA TRP A 460 7.00 -16.39 27.09
C TRP A 460 8.30 -17.06 27.48
N LEU A 461 9.02 -16.48 28.46
CA LEU A 461 10.28 -17.03 28.94
C LEU A 461 10.10 -18.33 29.73
N LEU A 462 9.10 -18.41 30.61
CA LEU A 462 8.76 -19.67 31.31
C LEU A 462 8.51 -20.79 30.30
N ALA A 463 7.79 -20.50 29.20
CA ALA A 463 7.54 -21.49 28.17
C ALA A 463 8.80 -21.93 27.42
N ALA A 464 9.82 -21.08 27.34
CA ALA A 464 11.11 -21.39 26.71
C ALA A 464 12.06 -22.20 27.62
N LEU A 465 11.81 -22.24 28.93
CA LEU A 465 12.60 -23.05 29.87
C LEU A 465 12.22 -24.53 29.74
N LYS A 466 13.16 -25.41 30.09
CA LYS A 466 12.90 -26.85 30.16
C LYS A 466 11.70 -27.14 31.06
N ASP A 467 10.75 -27.91 30.58
CA ASP A 467 9.52 -28.31 31.28
C ASP A 467 8.63 -27.15 31.76
N GLY A 468 8.83 -25.93 31.21
CA GLY A 468 8.09 -24.72 31.63
C GLY A 468 6.82 -24.47 30.82
N THR A 469 6.71 -25.02 29.59
CA THR A 469 5.63 -24.67 28.65
C THR A 469 4.22 -24.97 29.19
N ALA A 470 4.02 -26.14 29.80
CA ALA A 470 2.72 -26.52 30.34
C ALA A 470 2.26 -25.58 31.48
N LEU A 471 3.18 -25.20 32.37
CA LEU A 471 2.93 -24.25 33.43
C LEU A 471 2.57 -22.86 32.90
N ALA A 472 3.35 -22.36 31.94
CA ALA A 472 3.11 -21.07 31.30
C ALA A 472 1.72 -21.01 30.64
N VAL A 473 1.32 -22.05 29.92
CA VAL A 473 -0.02 -22.17 29.32
C VAL A 473 -1.11 -22.19 30.39
N GLU A 474 -0.92 -22.94 31.48
CA GLU A 474 -1.92 -23.03 32.53
C GLU A 474 -2.10 -21.68 33.27
N MET A 475 -1.01 -20.99 33.56
CA MET A 475 -1.04 -19.64 34.16
C MET A 475 -1.75 -18.63 33.23
N ALA A 476 -1.39 -18.64 31.93
CA ALA A 476 -2.01 -17.76 30.93
C ALA A 476 -3.52 -17.99 30.81
N LEU A 477 -3.97 -19.24 30.81
CA LEU A 477 -5.39 -19.60 30.71
C LEU A 477 -6.27 -19.02 31.84
N ARG A 478 -5.69 -18.79 33.01
CA ARG A 478 -6.40 -18.28 34.21
C ARG A 478 -6.22 -16.77 34.41
N ASP A 479 -5.52 -16.10 33.51
CA ASP A 479 -5.22 -14.67 33.68
C ASP A 479 -6.47 -13.80 33.52
N LYS A 480 -6.51 -12.73 34.28
CA LYS A 480 -7.60 -11.73 34.23
C LYS A 480 -7.60 -10.91 32.92
N SER A 481 -6.42 -10.77 32.26
CA SER A 481 -6.27 -10.07 30.98
C SER A 481 -6.60 -11.02 29.82
N ASP A 482 -7.46 -10.57 28.93
CA ASP A 482 -7.79 -11.31 27.71
C ASP A 482 -6.60 -11.43 26.77
N ASP A 483 -5.71 -10.42 26.67
CA ASP A 483 -4.46 -10.51 25.94
C ASP A 483 -3.57 -11.64 26.47
N VAL A 484 -3.50 -11.81 27.79
CA VAL A 484 -2.72 -12.89 28.39
C VAL A 484 -3.41 -14.26 28.20
N ARG A 485 -4.75 -14.32 28.24
CA ARG A 485 -5.43 -15.59 27.90
C ARG A 485 -5.23 -15.97 26.43
N ALA A 486 -5.24 -15.00 25.52
CA ALA A 486 -4.89 -15.22 24.11
C ALA A 486 -3.45 -15.71 23.95
N LEU A 487 -2.53 -15.23 24.80
CA LEU A 487 -1.15 -15.69 24.82
C LEU A 487 -1.00 -17.21 25.07
N ALA A 488 -1.91 -17.82 25.85
CA ALA A 488 -1.89 -19.29 26.04
C ALA A 488 -1.94 -20.03 24.70
N LEU A 489 -2.75 -19.56 23.75
CA LEU A 489 -2.86 -20.14 22.42
C LEU A 489 -1.58 -19.91 21.58
N ARG A 490 -1.01 -18.69 21.68
CA ARG A 490 0.23 -18.35 20.98
C ARG A 490 1.41 -19.17 21.48
N ILE A 491 1.57 -19.35 22.80
CA ILE A 491 2.58 -20.23 23.40
C ILE A 491 2.38 -21.68 22.92
N THR A 492 1.13 -22.15 22.91
CA THR A 492 0.80 -23.53 22.46
C THR A 492 1.26 -23.75 21.02
N ARG A 493 0.95 -22.80 20.11
CA ARG A 493 1.42 -22.89 18.70
C ARG A 493 2.95 -22.77 18.58
N ARG A 494 3.59 -21.85 19.33
CA ARG A 494 5.05 -21.68 19.35
C ARG A 494 5.77 -22.99 19.64
N HIS A 495 5.24 -23.73 20.63
CA HIS A 495 5.83 -25.00 21.09
C HIS A 495 5.24 -26.24 20.40
N ARG A 496 4.36 -26.05 19.37
CA ARG A 496 3.74 -27.14 18.59
C ARG A 496 2.99 -28.17 19.43
N LEU A 497 2.37 -27.71 20.50
CA LEU A 497 1.50 -28.55 21.32
C LEU A 497 0.12 -28.64 20.66
N PRO A 498 -0.66 -29.70 20.93
CA PRO A 498 -2.05 -29.81 20.51
C PRO A 498 -2.85 -28.58 20.99
N VAL A 499 -3.50 -27.88 20.06
CA VAL A 499 -4.21 -26.63 20.39
C VAL A 499 -5.64 -26.87 20.87
N GLU A 500 -6.29 -27.97 20.44
CA GLU A 500 -7.69 -28.25 20.74
C GLU A 500 -7.99 -28.29 22.24
N PRO A 501 -7.14 -28.84 23.13
CA PRO A 501 -7.38 -28.78 24.57
C PRO A 501 -7.41 -27.35 25.14
N VAL A 502 -6.59 -26.45 24.57
CA VAL A 502 -6.55 -25.03 24.97
C VAL A 502 -7.75 -24.28 24.40
N VAL A 503 -8.05 -24.48 23.12
CA VAL A 503 -9.23 -23.91 22.45
C VAL A 503 -10.52 -24.32 23.17
N ARG A 504 -10.67 -25.58 23.58
CA ARG A 504 -11.85 -26.08 24.31
C ARG A 504 -12.09 -25.31 25.60
N LYS A 505 -11.03 -24.86 26.29
CA LYS A 505 -11.14 -24.06 27.50
C LYS A 505 -11.55 -22.61 27.22
N LEU A 506 -11.19 -22.07 26.04
CA LEU A 506 -11.35 -20.67 25.68
C LEU A 506 -12.42 -20.41 24.62
N VAL A 507 -13.00 -21.44 24.02
CA VAL A 507 -13.97 -21.32 22.92
C VAL A 507 -15.21 -20.47 23.28
N ARG A 508 -15.54 -20.35 24.55
CA ARG A 508 -16.63 -19.53 25.09
C ARG A 508 -16.14 -18.37 25.96
N ASP A 509 -14.88 -17.97 25.80
CA ASP A 509 -14.36 -16.80 26.54
C ASP A 509 -15.22 -15.56 26.24
N ASP A 510 -15.46 -14.73 27.24
CA ASP A 510 -16.25 -13.51 27.09
C ASP A 510 -15.62 -12.52 26.11
N SER A 511 -14.28 -12.51 26.00
CA SER A 511 -13.55 -11.67 25.07
C SER A 511 -13.61 -12.24 23.64
N ALA A 512 -14.14 -11.45 22.71
CA ALA A 512 -14.12 -11.78 21.27
C ALA A 512 -12.67 -11.84 20.70
N LEU A 513 -11.72 -11.12 21.33
CA LEU A 513 -10.29 -11.21 20.99
C LEU A 513 -9.75 -12.62 21.27
N VAL A 514 -10.08 -13.20 22.43
CA VAL A 514 -9.66 -14.56 22.78
C VAL A 514 -10.31 -15.58 21.84
N ARG A 515 -11.60 -15.42 21.54
CA ARG A 515 -12.30 -16.32 20.60
C ARG A 515 -11.75 -16.20 19.16
N ARG A 516 -11.33 -14.98 18.74
CA ARG A 516 -10.58 -14.78 17.46
C ARG A 516 -9.31 -15.62 17.46
N GLU A 517 -8.52 -15.56 18.55
CA GLU A 517 -7.28 -16.30 18.67
C GLU A 517 -7.52 -17.82 18.68
N CYS A 518 -8.64 -18.28 19.28
CA CYS A 518 -9.10 -19.67 19.18
C CYS A 518 -9.34 -20.06 17.72
N ALA A 519 -10.07 -19.26 16.96
CA ALA A 519 -10.37 -19.53 15.55
C ALA A 519 -9.07 -19.63 14.72
N ILE A 520 -8.15 -18.67 14.85
CA ILE A 520 -6.84 -18.68 14.16
C ILE A 520 -6.05 -19.94 14.51
N SER A 521 -6.11 -20.39 15.78
CA SER A 521 -5.36 -21.55 16.24
C SER A 521 -5.84 -22.86 15.63
N LEU A 522 -7.06 -22.92 15.07
CA LEU A 522 -7.60 -24.08 14.36
C LEU A 522 -7.18 -24.19 12.89
N HIS A 523 -6.37 -23.22 12.40
CA HIS A 523 -5.89 -23.21 11.02
C HIS A 523 -5.21 -24.52 10.64
N ARG A 524 -5.65 -25.18 9.56
CA ARG A 524 -5.12 -26.45 9.02
C ARG A 524 -5.13 -27.64 9.98
N ILE A 525 -5.93 -27.59 11.03
CA ILE A 525 -6.16 -28.74 11.92
C ILE A 525 -7.45 -29.40 11.48
N ASP A 526 -7.36 -30.54 10.80
CA ASP A 526 -8.50 -31.30 10.26
C ASP A 526 -8.79 -32.54 11.16
N THR A 527 -9.47 -32.28 12.26
CA THR A 527 -9.98 -33.28 13.18
C THR A 527 -11.46 -33.06 13.43
N PRO A 528 -12.23 -34.10 13.78
CA PRO A 528 -13.63 -33.94 14.15
C PRO A 528 -13.83 -32.96 15.31
N GLU A 529 -12.89 -32.88 16.26
CA GLU A 529 -12.93 -31.98 17.37
C GLU A 529 -12.73 -30.53 16.91
N SER A 530 -11.74 -30.28 16.05
CA SER A 530 -11.49 -28.92 15.52
C SER A 530 -12.68 -28.38 14.73
N VAL A 531 -13.41 -29.25 14.02
CA VAL A 531 -14.66 -28.86 13.34
C VAL A 531 -15.73 -28.46 14.35
N GLN A 532 -15.94 -29.24 15.45
CA GLN A 532 -16.92 -28.89 16.48
C GLN A 532 -16.58 -27.60 17.21
N LEU A 533 -15.30 -27.39 17.54
CA LEU A 533 -14.82 -26.13 18.16
C LEU A 533 -15.03 -24.93 17.23
N TRP A 534 -14.77 -25.11 15.93
CA TRP A 534 -15.04 -24.06 14.94
C TRP A 534 -16.55 -23.73 14.86
N VAL A 535 -17.42 -24.74 14.82
CA VAL A 535 -18.89 -24.55 14.83
C VAL A 535 -19.34 -23.78 16.06
N GLU A 536 -18.74 -24.08 17.21
CA GLU A 536 -19.06 -23.34 18.46
C GLU A 536 -18.64 -21.88 18.37
N LEU A 537 -17.47 -21.58 17.83
CA LEU A 537 -17.03 -20.21 17.54
C LEU A 537 -17.94 -19.51 16.52
N ALA A 538 -18.27 -20.18 15.43
CA ALA A 538 -19.12 -19.63 14.36
C ALA A 538 -20.53 -19.30 14.82
N THR A 539 -21.09 -20.06 15.77
CA THR A 539 -22.43 -19.78 16.34
C THR A 539 -22.46 -18.54 17.24
N GLN A 540 -21.30 -18.05 17.69
CA GLN A 540 -21.17 -16.84 18.49
C GLN A 540 -20.92 -15.58 17.64
N TYR A 541 -20.87 -15.70 16.31
CA TYR A 541 -20.69 -14.56 15.43
C TYR A 541 -21.94 -13.67 15.39
N ASP A 542 -21.78 -12.38 15.61
CA ASP A 542 -22.89 -11.40 15.73
C ASP A 542 -23.41 -10.87 14.37
N GLY A 543 -22.76 -11.23 13.27
CA GLY A 543 -23.10 -10.75 11.92
C GLY A 543 -22.54 -9.35 11.59
N GLN A 544 -21.65 -8.78 12.42
CA GLN A 544 -21.08 -7.44 12.22
C GLN A 544 -19.57 -7.38 12.34
N ASP A 545 -18.99 -8.10 13.29
CA ASP A 545 -17.55 -8.09 13.58
C ASP A 545 -16.75 -8.72 12.43
N ARG A 546 -16.24 -7.88 11.54
CA ARG A 546 -15.47 -8.34 10.38
C ARG A 546 -14.15 -9.04 10.77
N TRP A 547 -13.51 -8.61 11.86
CA TRP A 547 -12.28 -9.25 12.33
C TRP A 547 -12.53 -10.67 12.81
N TYR A 548 -13.65 -10.86 13.51
CA TYR A 548 -14.05 -12.18 13.95
C TYR A 548 -14.41 -13.11 12.77
N LEU A 549 -15.13 -12.56 11.78
CA LEU A 549 -15.49 -13.30 10.58
C LEU A 549 -14.26 -13.78 9.78
N GLU A 550 -13.25 -12.91 9.61
CA GLU A 550 -12.02 -13.29 8.91
C GLU A 550 -11.22 -14.35 9.70
N ALA A 551 -11.19 -14.24 11.02
CA ALA A 551 -10.56 -15.27 11.85
C ALA A 551 -11.27 -16.63 11.72
N LEU A 552 -12.61 -16.67 11.65
CA LEU A 552 -13.36 -17.88 11.37
C LEU A 552 -12.98 -18.49 10.02
N GLY A 553 -12.86 -17.64 8.98
CA GLY A 553 -12.43 -18.08 7.66
C GLY A 553 -10.97 -18.56 7.61
N ILE A 554 -10.08 -18.02 8.45
CA ILE A 554 -8.72 -18.55 8.63
C ILE A 554 -8.77 -19.91 9.32
N GLY A 555 -9.61 -20.06 10.33
CA GLY A 555 -9.75 -21.27 11.12
C GLY A 555 -10.38 -22.44 10.38
N GLU A 556 -11.19 -22.21 9.33
CA GLU A 556 -11.80 -23.28 8.52
C GLU A 556 -10.86 -23.88 7.47
N VAL A 557 -9.72 -23.25 7.19
CA VAL A 557 -8.80 -23.70 6.12
C VAL A 557 -8.41 -25.15 6.30
N GLY A 558 -8.63 -25.94 5.23
CA GLY A 558 -8.34 -27.36 5.15
C GLY A 558 -9.50 -28.27 5.59
N LYS A 559 -10.61 -27.70 6.09
CA LYS A 559 -11.82 -28.42 6.54
C LYS A 559 -13.12 -27.66 6.25
N GLU A 560 -13.10 -26.77 5.25
CA GLU A 560 -14.18 -25.84 4.93
C GLU A 560 -15.54 -26.53 4.77
N THR A 561 -15.58 -27.65 4.03
CA THR A 561 -16.81 -28.43 3.81
C THR A 561 -17.39 -28.96 5.12
N ALA A 562 -16.55 -29.60 5.95
CA ALA A 562 -16.98 -30.18 7.21
C ALA A 562 -17.47 -29.11 8.21
N CYS A 563 -16.79 -27.96 8.25
CA CYS A 563 -17.17 -26.80 9.05
C CYS A 563 -18.54 -26.25 8.66
N LEU A 564 -18.74 -25.97 7.36
CA LEU A 564 -19.99 -25.41 6.88
C LEU A 564 -21.17 -26.39 7.04
N ASP A 565 -21.00 -27.67 6.72
CA ASP A 565 -22.05 -28.69 6.87
C ASP A 565 -22.47 -28.87 8.33
N SER A 566 -21.48 -28.95 9.23
CA SER A 566 -21.75 -29.10 10.66
C SER A 566 -22.43 -27.86 11.25
N TRP A 567 -22.04 -26.67 10.79
CA TRP A 567 -22.66 -25.42 11.19
C TRP A 567 -24.11 -25.30 10.67
N LEU A 568 -24.35 -25.61 9.39
CA LEU A 568 -25.69 -25.63 8.81
C LEU A 568 -26.61 -26.59 9.56
N LYS A 569 -26.12 -27.79 9.90
CA LYS A 569 -26.86 -28.75 10.73
C LYS A 569 -27.19 -28.19 12.12
N LYS A 570 -26.28 -27.42 12.71
CA LYS A 570 -26.45 -26.81 14.05
C LYS A 570 -27.48 -25.71 14.05
N VAL A 571 -27.46 -24.80 13.05
CA VAL A 571 -28.29 -23.59 13.02
C VAL A 571 -29.63 -23.81 12.32
N GLY A 572 -29.81 -24.91 11.56
CA GLY A 572 -31.05 -25.19 10.80
C GLY A 572 -31.46 -24.01 9.93
N ASP A 573 -32.73 -23.65 9.93
CA ASP A 573 -33.27 -22.57 9.09
C ASP A 573 -32.72 -21.16 9.41
N ALA A 574 -32.00 -21.01 10.51
CA ALA A 574 -31.41 -19.73 10.87
C ALA A 574 -30.19 -19.34 10.00
N TRP A 575 -29.71 -20.21 9.10
CA TRP A 575 -28.58 -19.94 8.22
C TRP A 575 -28.78 -18.71 7.31
N ASN A 576 -30.04 -18.33 6.99
CA ASN A 576 -30.36 -17.18 6.16
C ASN A 576 -30.46 -15.85 6.95
N ARG A 577 -30.21 -15.84 8.25
CA ARG A 577 -30.10 -14.59 9.04
C ARG A 577 -28.81 -13.84 8.68
N LYS A 578 -28.74 -12.54 9.01
CA LYS A 578 -27.59 -11.68 8.67
C LYS A 578 -26.23 -12.33 9.01
N ALA A 579 -26.07 -12.87 10.21
CA ALA A 579 -24.83 -13.55 10.60
C ALA A 579 -24.51 -14.75 9.69
N GLY A 580 -25.51 -15.57 9.38
CA GLY A 580 -25.32 -16.73 8.52
C GLY A 580 -25.01 -16.33 7.08
N ARG A 581 -25.67 -15.29 6.52
CA ARG A 581 -25.33 -14.80 5.19
C ARG A 581 -23.88 -14.33 5.08
N MET A 582 -23.35 -13.68 6.14
CA MET A 582 -21.96 -13.26 6.19
C MET A 582 -20.98 -14.45 6.31
N LEU A 583 -21.32 -15.49 7.06
CA LEU A 583 -20.53 -16.74 7.12
C LEU A 583 -20.49 -17.42 5.75
N ILE A 584 -21.63 -17.53 5.05
CA ILE A 584 -21.68 -18.09 3.70
C ILE A 584 -20.88 -17.25 2.72
N TRP A 585 -21.00 -15.91 2.81
CA TRP A 585 -20.22 -14.98 1.98
C TRP A 585 -18.71 -15.19 2.17
N ARG A 586 -18.26 -15.47 3.40
CA ARG A 586 -16.85 -15.65 3.70
C ARG A 586 -16.33 -17.05 3.36
N SER A 587 -17.17 -18.05 3.43
CA SER A 587 -16.76 -19.46 3.32
C SER A 587 -16.21 -19.83 1.95
N ARG A 588 -15.17 -20.65 1.93
CA ARG A 588 -14.59 -21.26 0.73
C ARG A 588 -15.10 -22.68 0.46
N ALA A 589 -16.01 -23.19 1.27
CA ALA A 589 -16.61 -24.51 1.06
C ALA A 589 -17.35 -24.55 -0.30
N PRO A 590 -17.22 -25.62 -1.10
CA PRO A 590 -17.85 -25.72 -2.42
C PRO A 590 -19.37 -25.48 -2.41
N GLN A 591 -20.06 -26.01 -1.39
CA GLN A 591 -21.51 -25.86 -1.21
C GLN A 591 -21.95 -24.43 -0.91
N ALA A 592 -21.05 -23.55 -0.44
CA ALA A 592 -21.37 -22.12 -0.23
C ALA A 592 -21.77 -21.43 -1.53
N ALA A 593 -21.23 -21.83 -2.67
CA ALA A 593 -21.62 -21.26 -3.97
C ALA A 593 -23.12 -21.44 -4.25
N THR A 594 -23.67 -22.63 -3.99
CA THR A 594 -25.11 -22.91 -4.14
C THR A 594 -25.94 -22.10 -3.13
N LEU A 595 -25.45 -21.97 -1.89
CA LEU A 595 -26.13 -21.15 -0.88
C LEU A 595 -26.13 -19.67 -1.25
N LEU A 596 -25.05 -19.14 -1.83
CA LEU A 596 -25.00 -17.78 -2.38
C LEU A 596 -26.05 -17.57 -3.47
N ALA A 597 -26.21 -18.55 -4.39
CA ALA A 597 -27.24 -18.48 -5.41
C ALA A 597 -28.66 -18.49 -4.80
N ARG A 598 -28.91 -19.30 -3.77
CA ARG A 598 -30.20 -19.27 -3.05
C ARG A 598 -30.46 -17.94 -2.38
N LEU A 599 -29.47 -17.33 -1.74
CA LEU A 599 -29.59 -15.98 -1.14
C LEU A 599 -29.90 -14.93 -2.20
N LEU A 600 -29.27 -14.98 -3.37
CA LEU A 600 -29.52 -14.05 -4.48
C LEU A 600 -30.91 -14.19 -5.10
N LEU A 601 -31.52 -15.36 -5.00
CA LEU A 601 -32.88 -15.66 -5.46
C LEU A 601 -33.94 -15.38 -4.38
N ASP A 602 -33.56 -15.30 -3.12
CA ASP A 602 -34.50 -15.08 -2.00
C ASP A 602 -34.95 -13.62 -1.95
N PRO A 603 -36.27 -13.36 -2.07
CA PRO A 603 -36.79 -11.99 -2.00
C PRO A 603 -36.65 -11.33 -0.63
N ALA A 604 -36.38 -12.09 0.41
CA ALA A 604 -36.15 -11.56 1.77
C ALA A 604 -34.75 -10.99 1.93
N VAL A 605 -33.82 -11.31 1.04
CA VAL A 605 -32.45 -10.78 1.05
C VAL A 605 -32.42 -9.39 0.40
N PRO A 606 -31.89 -8.36 1.11
CA PRO A 606 -31.82 -7.02 0.55
C PRO A 606 -30.99 -6.96 -0.74
N THR A 607 -31.50 -6.30 -1.77
CA THR A 607 -30.80 -6.14 -3.06
C THR A 607 -29.47 -5.39 -2.92
N THR A 608 -29.30 -4.61 -1.86
CA THR A 608 -28.05 -3.92 -1.51
C THR A 608 -26.93 -4.90 -1.12
N GLU A 609 -27.25 -6.12 -0.70
CA GLU A 609 -26.27 -7.18 -0.41
C GLU A 609 -25.86 -7.97 -1.66
N HIS A 610 -26.65 -7.91 -2.76
CA HIS A 610 -26.43 -8.72 -3.96
C HIS A 610 -25.04 -8.52 -4.60
N PRO A 611 -24.50 -7.29 -4.76
CA PRO A 611 -23.16 -7.12 -5.31
C PRO A 611 -22.09 -7.87 -4.52
N GLN A 612 -22.16 -7.83 -3.18
CA GLN A 612 -21.24 -8.52 -2.29
C GLN A 612 -21.37 -10.05 -2.41
N LEU A 613 -22.58 -10.58 -2.45
CA LEU A 613 -22.83 -12.02 -2.62
C LEU A 613 -22.37 -12.53 -4.00
N LEU A 614 -22.63 -11.75 -5.07
CA LEU A 614 -22.14 -12.04 -6.42
C LEU A 614 -20.62 -12.02 -6.50
N ARG A 615 -19.97 -11.08 -5.80
CA ARG A 615 -18.51 -11.04 -5.73
C ARG A 615 -17.95 -12.28 -5.04
N ALA A 616 -18.60 -12.79 -3.99
CA ALA A 616 -18.19 -14.01 -3.30
C ALA A 616 -18.17 -15.25 -4.22
N LEU A 617 -19.08 -15.33 -5.22
CA LEU A 617 -19.05 -16.41 -6.20
C LEU A 617 -17.75 -16.47 -7.01
N ASP A 618 -17.04 -15.34 -7.19
CA ASP A 618 -15.79 -15.29 -7.93
C ASP A 618 -14.66 -16.04 -7.21
N PHE A 619 -14.80 -16.29 -5.90
CA PHE A 619 -13.82 -16.98 -5.07
C PHE A 619 -14.04 -18.50 -4.99
N HIS A 620 -15.03 -19.04 -5.71
CA HIS A 620 -15.27 -20.47 -5.80
C HIS A 620 -14.66 -21.08 -7.07
N ARG A 621 -14.28 -22.37 -6.98
CA ARG A 621 -13.79 -23.14 -8.11
C ARG A 621 -14.83 -23.19 -9.24
N ALA A 622 -14.37 -23.53 -10.44
CA ALA A 622 -15.21 -23.48 -11.65
C ALA A 622 -16.51 -24.28 -11.51
N GLU A 623 -16.47 -25.51 -11.02
CA GLU A 623 -17.65 -26.39 -10.96
C GLU A 623 -18.74 -25.87 -9.99
N PRO A 624 -18.48 -25.58 -8.71
CA PRO A 624 -19.48 -25.01 -7.81
C PRO A 624 -20.00 -23.65 -8.29
N LYS A 625 -19.14 -22.82 -8.86
CA LYS A 625 -19.53 -21.53 -9.45
C LYS A 625 -20.48 -21.72 -10.61
N GLN A 626 -20.24 -22.64 -11.53
CA GLN A 626 -21.11 -22.94 -12.67
C GLN A 626 -22.48 -23.44 -12.21
N ALA A 627 -22.55 -24.31 -11.21
CA ALA A 627 -23.81 -24.78 -10.64
C ALA A 627 -24.63 -23.62 -10.06
N ALA A 628 -24.00 -22.72 -9.32
CA ALA A 628 -24.63 -21.52 -8.78
C ALA A 628 -25.14 -20.58 -9.89
N LEU A 629 -24.34 -20.33 -10.93
CA LEU A 629 -24.73 -19.51 -12.08
C LEU A 629 -25.89 -20.15 -12.85
N THR A 630 -25.92 -21.47 -13.00
CA THR A 630 -27.07 -22.19 -13.60
C THR A 630 -28.38 -21.89 -12.87
N MET A 631 -28.36 -21.97 -11.53
CA MET A 631 -29.54 -21.63 -10.71
C MET A 631 -30.01 -20.19 -10.95
N LEU A 632 -29.06 -19.24 -10.98
CA LEU A 632 -29.36 -17.82 -11.19
C LEU A 632 -29.95 -17.56 -12.59
N LEU A 633 -29.43 -18.22 -13.64
CA LEU A 633 -29.88 -18.09 -15.01
C LEU A 633 -31.21 -18.79 -15.29
N GLN A 634 -31.64 -19.73 -14.46
CA GLN A 634 -32.96 -20.36 -14.50
C GLN A 634 -34.02 -19.54 -13.75
N GLY A 635 -33.59 -18.55 -12.92
CA GLY A 635 -34.49 -17.64 -12.23
C GLY A 635 -35.17 -16.63 -13.14
N ASP A 636 -36.18 -15.92 -12.61
CA ASP A 636 -36.89 -14.85 -13.32
C ASP A 636 -36.00 -13.59 -13.44
N SER A 637 -35.59 -13.27 -14.66
CA SER A 637 -34.78 -12.08 -14.99
C SER A 637 -35.46 -10.74 -14.64
N ASN A 638 -36.80 -10.71 -14.63
CA ASN A 638 -37.56 -9.49 -14.32
C ASN A 638 -37.61 -9.16 -12.83
N ARG A 639 -37.40 -10.16 -11.99
CA ARG A 639 -37.44 -9.98 -10.54
C ARG A 639 -36.24 -9.17 -10.02
N ASN A 640 -35.05 -9.41 -10.56
CA ASN A 640 -33.83 -8.63 -10.26
C ASN A 640 -32.93 -8.57 -11.50
N PRO A 641 -33.20 -7.68 -12.46
CA PRO A 641 -32.44 -7.58 -13.70
C PRO A 641 -30.93 -7.37 -13.50
N ALA A 642 -30.53 -6.61 -12.49
CA ALA A 642 -29.12 -6.34 -12.21
C ALA A 642 -28.36 -7.60 -11.77
N THR A 643 -28.94 -8.38 -10.86
CA THR A 643 -28.36 -9.66 -10.41
C THR A 643 -28.30 -10.67 -11.54
N TYR A 644 -29.36 -10.78 -12.33
CA TYR A 644 -29.40 -11.66 -13.50
C TYR A 644 -28.31 -11.29 -14.51
N LEU A 645 -28.17 -10.01 -14.82
CA LEU A 645 -27.15 -9.50 -15.72
C LEU A 645 -25.72 -9.81 -15.23
N GLU A 646 -25.47 -9.66 -13.95
CA GLU A 646 -24.17 -9.98 -13.34
C GLU A 646 -23.89 -11.49 -13.35
N ALA A 647 -24.89 -12.35 -13.16
CA ALA A 647 -24.77 -13.79 -13.31
C ALA A 647 -24.45 -14.17 -14.76
N PHE A 648 -25.20 -13.59 -15.72
CA PHE A 648 -25.01 -13.79 -17.15
C PHE A 648 -23.58 -13.42 -17.60
N GLN A 649 -23.04 -12.32 -17.10
CA GLN A 649 -21.69 -11.89 -17.42
C GLN A 649 -20.59 -12.83 -16.90
N ARG A 650 -20.85 -13.55 -15.78
CA ARG A 650 -19.95 -14.54 -15.18
C ARG A 650 -20.04 -15.92 -15.83
N ALA A 651 -21.12 -16.16 -16.60
CA ALA A 651 -21.34 -17.44 -17.26
C ALA A 651 -20.36 -17.69 -18.41
N THR A 652 -19.92 -18.93 -18.56
CA THR A 652 -19.09 -19.34 -19.68
C THR A 652 -19.94 -19.46 -20.97
N PRO A 653 -19.32 -19.42 -22.16
CA PRO A 653 -20.03 -19.65 -23.42
C PRO A 653 -20.75 -21.00 -23.46
N GLU A 654 -20.18 -22.04 -22.86
CA GLU A 654 -20.75 -23.39 -22.77
C GLU A 654 -22.02 -23.38 -21.92
N LEU A 655 -21.97 -22.73 -20.76
CA LEU A 655 -23.12 -22.58 -19.87
C LEU A 655 -24.28 -21.83 -20.58
N LEU A 656 -23.98 -20.76 -21.30
CA LEU A 656 -24.97 -20.02 -22.04
C LEU A 656 -25.59 -20.81 -23.19
N LYS A 657 -24.81 -21.66 -23.88
CA LYS A 657 -25.33 -22.60 -24.89
C LYS A 657 -26.30 -23.60 -24.28
N ALA A 658 -26.06 -24.05 -23.07
CA ALA A 658 -26.93 -24.95 -22.34
C ALA A 658 -28.25 -24.29 -21.87
N HIS A 659 -28.27 -22.95 -21.79
CA HIS A 659 -29.41 -22.14 -21.35
C HIS A 659 -29.82 -21.08 -22.40
N PRO A 660 -30.33 -21.48 -23.58
CA PRO A 660 -30.62 -20.54 -24.67
C PRO A 660 -31.65 -19.47 -24.29
N ASN A 661 -32.58 -19.77 -23.39
CA ASN A 661 -33.54 -18.77 -22.89
C ASN A 661 -32.86 -17.64 -22.10
N ALA A 662 -31.70 -17.87 -21.53
CA ALA A 662 -30.95 -16.83 -20.83
C ALA A 662 -30.56 -15.67 -21.77
N ILE A 663 -30.27 -15.97 -23.02
CA ILE A 663 -29.92 -14.96 -24.04
C ILE A 663 -31.13 -14.05 -24.34
N THR A 664 -32.31 -14.62 -24.43
CA THR A 664 -33.54 -13.85 -24.68
C THR A 664 -33.95 -13.03 -23.45
N GLN A 665 -33.80 -13.59 -22.26
CA GLN A 665 -34.11 -12.91 -20.99
C GLN A 665 -33.13 -11.77 -20.66
N VAL A 666 -31.88 -11.85 -21.13
CA VAL A 666 -30.90 -10.81 -20.90
C VAL A 666 -31.23 -9.50 -21.65
N GLU A 667 -32.07 -9.56 -22.65
CA GLU A 667 -32.37 -8.40 -23.48
C GLU A 667 -33.01 -7.25 -22.68
N SER A 668 -33.99 -7.54 -21.85
CA SER A 668 -34.59 -6.55 -20.94
C SER A 668 -33.59 -5.99 -19.96
N ALA A 669 -32.75 -6.86 -19.38
CA ALA A 669 -31.69 -6.47 -18.46
C ALA A 669 -30.57 -5.67 -19.15
N LEU A 670 -30.26 -6.02 -20.41
CA LEU A 670 -29.31 -5.28 -21.24
C LEU A 670 -29.80 -3.85 -21.49
N ILE A 671 -31.05 -3.69 -21.89
CA ILE A 671 -31.62 -2.35 -22.08
C ILE A 671 -31.67 -1.56 -20.76
N ALA A 672 -32.00 -2.22 -19.66
CA ALA A 672 -31.97 -1.59 -18.32
C ALA A 672 -30.57 -1.14 -17.89
N SER A 673 -29.52 -1.74 -18.43
CA SER A 673 -28.10 -1.35 -18.16
C SER A 673 -27.61 -0.23 -19.10
N LYS A 674 -28.45 0.31 -19.97
CA LYS A 674 -28.09 1.42 -20.87
C LYS A 674 -27.48 2.58 -20.08
N GLY A 675 -26.43 3.18 -20.62
CA GLY A 675 -25.66 4.23 -19.94
C GLY A 675 -24.46 3.72 -19.16
N THR A 676 -24.32 2.41 -19.00
CA THR A 676 -23.18 1.81 -18.29
C THR A 676 -22.16 1.20 -19.27
N VAL A 677 -20.93 1.02 -18.79
CA VAL A 677 -19.91 0.31 -19.57
C VAL A 677 -20.26 -1.17 -19.75
N THR A 678 -20.99 -1.75 -18.79
CA THR A 678 -21.53 -3.11 -18.88
C THR A 678 -22.40 -3.29 -20.13
N PHE A 679 -23.23 -2.30 -20.44
CA PHE A 679 -24.00 -2.30 -21.69
C PHE A 679 -23.11 -2.41 -22.93
N VAL A 680 -22.05 -1.57 -22.98
CA VAL A 680 -21.12 -1.57 -24.14
C VAL A 680 -20.38 -2.91 -24.27
N ASP A 681 -19.91 -3.46 -23.15
CA ASP A 681 -19.18 -4.74 -23.13
C ASP A 681 -20.07 -5.90 -23.61
N LEU A 682 -21.35 -5.92 -23.24
CA LEU A 682 -22.32 -6.92 -23.68
C LEU A 682 -22.69 -6.73 -25.15
N VAL A 683 -22.96 -5.49 -25.58
CA VAL A 683 -23.20 -5.16 -26.98
C VAL A 683 -22.04 -5.63 -27.87
N SER A 684 -20.81 -5.41 -27.42
CA SER A 684 -19.60 -5.89 -28.09
C SER A 684 -19.52 -7.42 -28.14
N ARG A 685 -19.65 -8.06 -26.97
CA ARG A 685 -19.50 -9.51 -26.79
C ARG A 685 -20.50 -10.30 -27.64
N TYR A 686 -21.72 -9.82 -27.74
CA TYR A 686 -22.81 -10.48 -28.50
C TYR A 686 -23.04 -9.90 -29.89
N ASN A 687 -22.12 -9.01 -30.38
CA ASN A 687 -22.17 -8.39 -31.69
C ASN A 687 -23.54 -7.74 -32.01
N ARG A 688 -24.17 -7.09 -31.01
CA ARG A 688 -25.52 -6.49 -31.09
C ARG A 688 -25.46 -5.16 -31.83
N ARG A 689 -25.27 -5.22 -33.16
CA ARG A 689 -25.23 -4.05 -34.07
C ARG A 689 -26.56 -3.32 -34.15
N ASP A 690 -27.66 -3.98 -33.84
CA ASP A 690 -29.00 -3.41 -33.73
C ASP A 690 -29.13 -2.35 -32.62
N LEU A 691 -28.20 -2.36 -31.63
CA LEU A 691 -28.20 -1.41 -30.51
C LEU A 691 -27.31 -0.18 -30.74
N ILE A 692 -26.83 0.08 -31.96
CA ILE A 692 -25.94 1.22 -32.28
C ILE A 692 -26.60 2.56 -31.90
N SER A 693 -27.93 2.70 -32.10
CA SER A 693 -28.66 3.91 -31.69
C SER A 693 -28.50 4.21 -30.20
N HIS A 694 -28.50 3.17 -29.35
CA HIS A 694 -28.29 3.32 -27.92
C HIS A 694 -26.82 3.69 -27.57
N LEU A 695 -25.85 3.14 -28.31
CA LEU A 695 -24.45 3.57 -28.18
C LEU A 695 -24.28 5.05 -28.57
N MET A 696 -24.93 5.50 -29.62
CA MET A 696 -24.92 6.91 -30.05
C MET A 696 -25.52 7.84 -28.98
N ASP A 697 -26.63 7.43 -28.33
CA ASP A 697 -27.19 8.18 -27.21
C ASP A 697 -26.23 8.28 -26.01
N MET A 698 -25.51 7.21 -25.71
CA MET A 698 -24.49 7.21 -24.63
C MET A 698 -23.34 8.17 -24.91
N VAL A 699 -22.87 8.23 -26.17
CA VAL A 699 -21.87 9.22 -26.58
C VAL A 699 -22.42 10.64 -26.39
N LYS A 700 -23.68 10.86 -26.67
CA LYS A 700 -24.34 12.16 -26.55
C LYS A 700 -24.49 12.59 -25.09
N SER A 701 -24.90 11.67 -24.18
CA SER A 701 -25.18 12.00 -22.79
C SER A 701 -23.91 12.15 -21.96
N ASP A 702 -22.90 11.30 -22.18
CA ASP A 702 -21.69 11.22 -21.33
C ASP A 702 -20.41 11.05 -22.16
N PRO A 703 -20.04 12.00 -23.03
CA PRO A 703 -18.98 11.84 -24.03
C PRO A 703 -17.58 11.67 -23.43
N GLU A 704 -17.32 12.21 -22.25
CA GLU A 704 -16.01 12.19 -21.58
C GLU A 704 -15.96 11.15 -20.44
N LYS A 705 -17.06 10.46 -20.15
CA LYS A 705 -17.09 9.31 -19.25
C LYS A 705 -16.73 8.03 -19.99
N GLU A 706 -16.21 7.06 -19.26
CA GLU A 706 -15.76 5.79 -19.83
C GLU A 706 -16.82 5.10 -20.70
N ALA A 707 -18.09 5.14 -20.29
CA ALA A 707 -19.19 4.53 -21.03
C ALA A 707 -19.38 5.15 -22.43
N GLY A 708 -19.35 6.48 -22.52
CA GLY A 708 -19.47 7.18 -23.82
C GLY A 708 -18.24 7.00 -24.71
N ILE A 709 -17.05 7.04 -24.14
CA ILE A 709 -15.79 6.80 -24.86
C ILE A 709 -15.79 5.36 -25.43
N ARG A 710 -16.16 4.36 -24.63
CA ARG A 710 -16.24 2.97 -25.09
C ARG A 710 -17.35 2.78 -26.11
N ALA A 711 -18.46 3.50 -25.99
CA ALA A 711 -19.56 3.44 -26.97
C ALA A 711 -19.11 3.90 -28.35
N VAL A 712 -18.42 5.05 -28.48
CA VAL A 712 -17.90 5.50 -29.78
C VAL A 712 -16.84 4.54 -30.31
N GLY A 713 -15.97 4.02 -29.45
CA GLY A 713 -15.00 3.00 -29.82
C GLY A 713 -15.64 1.72 -30.35
N GLN A 714 -16.76 1.29 -29.77
CA GLN A 714 -17.51 0.11 -30.20
C GLN A 714 -18.22 0.33 -31.53
N ILE A 715 -18.79 1.52 -31.78
CA ILE A 715 -19.36 1.87 -33.08
C ILE A 715 -18.29 1.79 -34.16
N ILE A 716 -17.08 2.29 -33.90
CA ILE A 716 -15.95 2.18 -34.80
C ILE A 716 -15.56 0.71 -35.03
N ALA A 717 -15.49 -0.10 -33.96
CA ALA A 717 -15.16 -1.52 -34.05
C ALA A 717 -16.19 -2.32 -34.85
N PHE A 718 -17.45 -1.91 -34.85
CA PHE A 718 -18.49 -2.46 -35.67
C PHE A 718 -18.41 -2.04 -37.14
N GLN A 719 -17.47 -1.18 -37.51
CA GLN A 719 -17.30 -0.61 -38.85
C GLN A 719 -18.56 0.17 -39.31
N GLN A 720 -19.20 0.84 -38.35
CA GLN A 720 -20.38 1.67 -38.60
C GLN A 720 -19.93 3.15 -38.62
N TRP A 721 -19.47 3.57 -39.82
CA TRP A 721 -18.84 4.89 -39.98
C TRP A 721 -19.86 6.03 -40.11
N ASP A 722 -20.96 5.80 -40.87
CA ASP A 722 -21.95 6.82 -41.23
C ASP A 722 -22.60 7.52 -40.05
N PRO A 723 -23.00 6.85 -38.95
CA PRO A 723 -23.61 7.54 -37.83
C PRO A 723 -22.67 8.61 -37.20
N ILE A 724 -21.36 8.33 -37.12
CA ILE A 724 -20.39 9.28 -36.58
C ILE A 724 -20.19 10.43 -37.59
N TRP A 725 -19.98 10.13 -38.88
CA TRP A 725 -19.84 11.15 -39.90
C TRP A 725 -21.04 12.11 -39.95
N LYS A 726 -22.27 11.59 -39.89
CA LYS A 726 -23.50 12.40 -39.85
C LYS A 726 -23.56 13.29 -38.60
N ALA A 727 -23.13 12.78 -37.46
CA ALA A 727 -23.10 13.57 -36.23
C ALA A 727 -22.04 14.67 -36.27
N LEU A 728 -20.88 14.42 -36.85
CA LEU A 728 -19.78 15.41 -36.96
C LEU A 728 -20.07 16.47 -38.01
N ALA A 729 -20.86 16.16 -39.05
CA ALA A 729 -21.27 17.11 -40.10
C ALA A 729 -22.24 18.19 -39.57
N ASP A 730 -22.99 17.90 -38.52
CA ASP A 730 -23.94 18.82 -37.88
C ASP A 730 -23.29 19.57 -36.72
N PRO A 731 -23.03 20.88 -36.81
CA PRO A 731 -22.40 21.67 -35.77
C PRO A 731 -23.09 21.58 -34.41
N ASN A 732 -24.42 21.42 -34.39
CA ASN A 732 -25.21 21.31 -33.15
C ASN A 732 -25.07 19.95 -32.46
N ARG A 733 -24.62 18.95 -33.18
CA ARG A 733 -24.50 17.54 -32.70
C ARG A 733 -23.04 17.08 -32.56
N SER A 734 -22.08 17.77 -33.15
CA SER A 734 -20.68 17.35 -33.28
C SER A 734 -19.94 17.31 -31.95
N THR A 735 -20.19 18.24 -31.01
CA THR A 735 -19.46 18.44 -29.77
C THR A 735 -19.31 17.17 -28.93
N PRO A 736 -20.32 16.36 -28.60
CA PRO A 736 -20.16 15.15 -27.82
C PRO A 736 -19.24 14.12 -28.50
N TYR A 737 -19.36 13.97 -29.81
CA TYR A 737 -18.57 13.00 -30.57
C TYR A 737 -17.11 13.43 -30.68
N ILE A 738 -16.82 14.71 -30.87
CA ILE A 738 -15.46 15.25 -30.86
C ILE A 738 -14.81 14.98 -29.50
N LYS A 739 -15.54 15.22 -28.40
CA LYS A 739 -15.05 14.95 -27.04
C LYS A 739 -14.76 13.47 -26.79
N ALA A 740 -15.64 12.57 -27.22
CA ALA A 740 -15.44 11.14 -27.06
C ALA A 740 -14.29 10.59 -27.94
N LEU A 741 -14.19 11.06 -29.19
CA LEU A 741 -13.12 10.70 -30.15
C LEU A 741 -11.74 11.14 -29.67
N ALA A 742 -11.63 12.16 -28.81
CA ALA A 742 -10.38 12.63 -28.23
C ALA A 742 -9.58 11.51 -27.55
N TYR A 743 -10.24 10.54 -26.95
CA TYR A 743 -9.64 9.43 -26.20
C TYR A 743 -9.44 8.16 -27.02
N ILE A 744 -9.82 8.17 -28.30
CA ILE A 744 -9.66 7.03 -29.20
C ILE A 744 -8.36 7.17 -29.99
N ASN A 745 -7.37 6.31 -29.69
CA ASN A 745 -6.07 6.35 -30.33
C ASN A 745 -6.00 5.40 -31.54
N ASN A 746 -6.61 5.77 -32.66
CA ASN A 746 -6.55 4.99 -33.90
C ASN A 746 -6.66 5.86 -35.15
N GLN A 747 -6.51 5.23 -36.32
CA GLN A 747 -6.57 5.91 -37.62
C GLN A 747 -7.96 6.53 -37.92
N HIS A 748 -9.05 5.91 -37.43
CA HIS A 748 -10.40 6.41 -37.68
C HIS A 748 -10.68 7.70 -36.90
N SER A 749 -10.31 7.72 -35.60
CA SER A 749 -10.39 8.94 -34.79
C SER A 749 -9.57 10.08 -35.41
N LYS A 750 -8.33 9.78 -35.86
CA LYS A 750 -7.52 10.73 -36.59
C LYS A 750 -8.27 11.31 -37.79
N ASN A 751 -8.82 10.46 -38.66
CA ASN A 751 -9.52 10.90 -39.88
C ASN A 751 -10.77 11.75 -39.56
N TYR A 752 -11.56 11.35 -38.56
CA TYR A 752 -12.75 12.10 -38.13
C TYR A 752 -12.38 13.51 -37.64
N LEU A 753 -11.40 13.60 -36.73
CA LEU A 753 -10.99 14.88 -36.15
C LEU A 753 -10.31 15.78 -37.17
N THR A 754 -9.46 15.22 -38.06
CA THR A 754 -8.83 15.95 -39.16
C THR A 754 -9.86 16.58 -40.07
N ALA A 755 -10.89 15.84 -40.45
CA ALA A 755 -11.95 16.35 -41.31
C ALA A 755 -12.70 17.54 -40.67
N VAL A 756 -12.95 17.50 -39.36
CA VAL A 756 -13.54 18.62 -38.62
C VAL A 756 -12.60 19.84 -38.62
N VAL A 757 -11.31 19.64 -38.32
CA VAL A 757 -10.30 20.73 -38.26
C VAL A 757 -10.13 21.44 -39.61
N THR A 758 -10.09 20.66 -40.69
CA THR A 758 -9.82 21.20 -42.03
C THR A 758 -11.08 21.69 -42.79
N ASN A 759 -12.29 21.40 -42.28
CA ASN A 759 -13.53 21.84 -42.89
C ASN A 759 -13.84 23.31 -42.52
N GLU A 760 -13.67 24.21 -43.46
CA GLU A 760 -13.93 25.64 -43.32
C GLU A 760 -15.42 26.00 -43.07
N SER A 761 -16.34 25.11 -43.43
CA SER A 761 -17.76 25.30 -43.15
C SER A 761 -18.15 25.02 -41.70
N GLN A 762 -17.24 24.45 -40.90
CA GLN A 762 -17.46 24.23 -39.46
C GLN A 762 -17.21 25.53 -38.70
N PRO A 763 -17.99 25.82 -37.62
CA PRO A 763 -17.76 26.95 -36.76
C PRO A 763 -16.32 26.89 -36.16
N GLU A 764 -15.71 28.06 -35.98
CA GLU A 764 -14.38 28.18 -35.39
C GLU A 764 -14.26 27.46 -34.05
N ALA A 765 -15.25 27.60 -33.17
CA ALA A 765 -15.30 26.94 -31.87
C ALA A 765 -15.28 25.39 -31.99
N THR A 766 -15.95 24.84 -33.00
CA THR A 766 -15.97 23.40 -33.28
C THR A 766 -14.60 22.91 -33.77
N ARG A 767 -13.97 23.66 -34.66
CA ARG A 767 -12.63 23.37 -35.17
C ARG A 767 -11.58 23.46 -34.06
N LEU A 768 -11.65 24.45 -33.17
CA LEU A 768 -10.78 24.59 -31.99
C LEU A 768 -10.98 23.43 -31.00
N LEU A 769 -12.22 23.00 -30.79
CA LEU A 769 -12.52 21.81 -29.97
C LEU A 769 -11.88 20.55 -30.56
N ALA A 770 -11.95 20.36 -31.88
CA ALA A 770 -11.31 19.24 -32.56
C ALA A 770 -9.79 19.29 -32.48
N ILE A 771 -9.17 20.47 -32.60
CA ILE A 771 -7.73 20.65 -32.36
C ILE A 771 -7.34 20.22 -30.94
N ALA A 772 -8.10 20.65 -29.94
CA ALA A 772 -7.89 20.26 -28.56
C ALA A 772 -8.07 18.74 -28.34
N ALA A 773 -9.04 18.13 -29.02
CA ALA A 773 -9.30 16.71 -29.01
C ALA A 773 -8.15 15.90 -29.64
N MET A 774 -7.58 16.36 -30.75
CA MET A 774 -6.44 15.71 -31.40
C MET A 774 -5.21 15.61 -30.48
N GLY A 775 -5.01 16.58 -29.58
CA GLY A 775 -3.95 16.54 -28.59
C GLY A 775 -4.12 15.50 -27.49
N GLN A 776 -5.27 14.83 -27.34
CA GLN A 776 -5.50 13.89 -26.22
C GLN A 776 -4.96 12.48 -26.48
N SER A 777 -4.67 12.10 -27.73
CA SER A 777 -4.20 10.76 -28.10
C SER A 777 -3.10 10.84 -29.17
N SER A 778 -2.16 9.88 -29.15
CA SER A 778 -0.89 9.99 -29.89
C SER A 778 -1.07 10.00 -31.42
N THR A 779 -1.98 9.20 -31.98
CA THR A 779 -2.16 9.10 -33.44
C THR A 779 -2.80 10.38 -34.01
N PRO A 780 -3.89 10.93 -33.45
CA PRO A 780 -4.40 12.25 -33.85
C PRO A 780 -3.40 13.40 -33.59
N ALA A 781 -2.64 13.35 -32.50
CA ALA A 781 -1.65 14.41 -32.20
C ALA A 781 -0.54 14.48 -33.25
N ARG A 782 -0.04 13.35 -33.74
CA ARG A 782 0.95 13.35 -34.86
C ARG A 782 0.39 13.94 -36.13
N GLU A 783 -0.87 13.69 -36.42
CA GLU A 783 -1.54 14.32 -37.53
C GLU A 783 -1.68 15.83 -37.36
N LEU A 784 -2.04 16.28 -36.14
CA LEU A 784 -2.07 17.71 -35.82
C LEU A 784 -0.70 18.37 -36.00
N MET A 785 0.37 17.68 -35.58
CA MET A 785 1.76 18.13 -35.81
C MET A 785 2.03 18.27 -37.32
N ALA A 786 1.68 17.27 -38.10
CA ALA A 786 1.86 17.30 -39.56
C ALA A 786 1.07 18.44 -40.23
N LEU A 787 -0.15 18.75 -39.77
CA LEU A 787 -0.91 19.88 -40.26
C LEU A 787 -0.25 21.22 -39.98
N VAL A 788 0.41 21.36 -38.81
CA VAL A 788 1.20 22.57 -38.47
C VAL A 788 2.45 22.65 -39.33
N GLU A 789 3.20 21.58 -39.48
CA GLU A 789 4.44 21.54 -40.31
C GLU A 789 4.17 21.84 -41.78
N GLN A 790 3.05 21.35 -42.31
CA GLN A 790 2.65 21.56 -43.69
C GLN A 790 1.93 22.89 -43.94
N ASN A 791 1.85 23.78 -42.92
CA ASN A 791 1.14 25.04 -42.99
C ASN A 791 -0.34 24.92 -43.47
N LYS A 792 -0.99 23.83 -43.09
CA LYS A 792 -2.40 23.55 -43.45
C LYS A 792 -3.43 24.10 -42.47
N LEU A 793 -2.96 24.78 -41.39
CA LEU A 793 -3.80 25.44 -40.42
C LEU A 793 -3.78 26.95 -40.58
N PRO A 794 -4.89 27.66 -40.44
CA PRO A 794 -4.94 29.10 -40.30
C PRO A 794 -4.04 29.62 -39.17
N LYS A 795 -3.50 30.84 -39.29
CA LYS A 795 -2.57 31.39 -38.31
C LYS A 795 -3.14 31.44 -36.89
N GLU A 796 -4.43 31.75 -36.74
CA GLU A 796 -5.17 31.79 -35.49
C GLU A 796 -5.25 30.42 -34.78
N PHE A 797 -5.09 29.32 -35.50
CA PHE A 797 -5.13 27.96 -34.95
C PHE A 797 -3.73 27.44 -34.54
N LEU A 798 -2.65 28.13 -34.88
CA LEU A 798 -1.30 27.68 -34.57
C LEU A 798 -1.04 27.63 -33.05
N ALA A 799 -1.38 28.67 -32.31
CA ALA A 799 -1.20 28.68 -30.86
C ALA A 799 -2.09 27.62 -30.14
N PRO A 800 -3.40 27.48 -30.48
CA PRO A 800 -4.21 26.36 -30.01
C PRO A 800 -3.62 24.98 -30.34
N ALA A 801 -3.09 24.77 -31.54
CA ALA A 801 -2.49 23.51 -31.95
C ALA A 801 -1.22 23.19 -31.15
N ILE A 802 -0.31 24.15 -30.99
CA ILE A 802 0.91 23.98 -30.17
C ILE A 802 0.53 23.69 -28.71
N ARG A 803 -0.49 24.36 -28.16
CA ARG A 803 -0.99 24.05 -26.81
C ARG A 803 -1.49 22.61 -26.71
N ALA A 804 -2.27 22.14 -27.69
CA ALA A 804 -2.78 20.78 -27.72
C ALA A 804 -1.64 19.74 -27.80
N LEU A 805 -0.61 20.02 -28.62
CA LEU A 805 0.56 19.18 -28.77
C LEU A 805 1.45 19.17 -27.50
N THR A 806 1.57 20.29 -26.80
CA THR A 806 2.28 20.37 -25.50
C THR A 806 1.68 19.42 -24.46
N LEU A 807 0.36 19.27 -24.47
CA LEU A 807 -0.39 18.44 -23.53
C LEU A 807 -0.62 17.01 -24.04
N SER A 808 -0.05 16.64 -25.19
CA SER A 808 -0.27 15.33 -25.79
C SER A 808 0.52 14.22 -25.09
N PRO A 809 0.05 12.96 -25.15
CA PRO A 809 0.76 11.82 -24.56
C PRO A 809 2.03 11.42 -25.36
N GLY A 810 2.15 11.83 -26.61
CA GLY A 810 3.29 11.52 -27.49
C GLY A 810 4.55 12.29 -27.10
N PRO A 811 5.72 11.65 -26.87
CA PRO A 811 6.97 12.37 -26.59
C PRO A 811 7.48 13.18 -27.77
N ASP A 812 7.32 12.68 -28.98
CA ASP A 812 7.66 13.33 -30.24
C ASP A 812 6.85 14.63 -30.47
N THR A 813 5.55 14.57 -30.27
CA THR A 813 4.67 15.73 -30.41
C THR A 813 4.91 16.78 -29.32
N ARG A 814 5.24 16.37 -28.09
CA ARG A 814 5.63 17.32 -27.02
C ARG A 814 6.97 18.00 -27.29
N MET A 815 7.94 17.25 -27.82
CA MET A 815 9.25 17.80 -28.20
C MET A 815 9.10 18.85 -29.29
N TYR A 816 8.33 18.55 -30.33
CA TYR A 816 7.99 19.51 -31.38
C TYR A 816 7.29 20.77 -30.84
N ALA A 817 6.30 20.57 -29.94
CA ALA A 817 5.60 21.70 -29.31
C ALA A 817 6.52 22.56 -28.43
N ALA A 818 7.51 21.95 -27.76
CA ALA A 818 8.50 22.67 -26.95
C ALA A 818 9.37 23.61 -27.83
N GLU A 819 9.78 23.18 -29.01
CA GLU A 819 10.52 24.00 -29.97
C GLU A 819 9.69 25.21 -30.47
N LYS A 820 8.38 25.07 -30.51
CA LYS A 820 7.44 26.11 -30.96
C LYS A 820 6.73 26.83 -29.80
N SER A 821 7.19 26.62 -28.57
CA SER A 821 6.51 27.13 -27.36
C SER A 821 6.42 28.67 -27.25
N ASP A 822 7.25 29.38 -27.99
CA ASP A 822 7.18 30.87 -28.06
C ASP A 822 5.91 31.38 -28.73
N LEU A 823 5.19 30.54 -29.47
CA LEU A 823 3.85 30.85 -29.98
C LEU A 823 2.78 30.93 -28.86
N LEU A 824 3.10 30.43 -27.66
CA LEU A 824 2.24 30.46 -26.48
C LEU A 824 2.66 31.59 -25.52
N VAL A 825 3.53 31.28 -24.57
CA VAL A 825 4.17 32.26 -23.69
C VAL A 825 5.64 32.35 -24.06
N PRO A 826 6.08 33.47 -24.69
CA PRO A 826 7.47 33.65 -25.09
C PRO A 826 8.43 33.42 -23.91
N ILE A 827 9.58 32.77 -24.16
CA ILE A 827 10.57 32.41 -23.13
C ILE A 827 10.94 33.65 -22.28
N LYS A 828 11.11 34.83 -22.90
CA LYS A 828 11.40 36.09 -22.21
C LYS A 828 10.32 36.53 -21.22
N ASN A 829 9.09 36.04 -21.34
CA ASN A 829 7.95 36.39 -20.47
C ASN A 829 7.73 35.32 -19.38
N ARG A 830 8.46 34.18 -19.38
CA ARG A 830 8.41 33.15 -18.33
C ARG A 830 9.20 33.62 -17.12
N TRP A 831 8.70 33.32 -15.94
CA TRP A 831 9.37 33.73 -14.70
C TRP A 831 10.29 32.62 -14.19
N PRO A 832 11.49 32.95 -13.68
CA PRO A 832 12.36 32.03 -12.99
C PRO A 832 11.70 31.56 -11.68
N LEU A 833 12.12 30.41 -11.17
CA LEU A 833 11.53 29.79 -9.97
C LEU A 833 11.50 30.73 -8.76
N GLU A 834 12.59 31.45 -8.52
CA GLU A 834 12.69 32.42 -7.42
C GLU A 834 11.58 33.49 -7.49
N LYS A 835 11.30 34.03 -8.67
CA LYS A 835 10.24 35.03 -8.86
C LYS A 835 8.84 34.39 -8.67
N LEU A 836 8.64 33.15 -9.11
CA LEU A 836 7.38 32.40 -8.90
C LEU A 836 7.12 32.21 -7.41
N LEU A 837 8.15 31.85 -6.63
CA LEU A 837 8.07 31.63 -5.19
C LEU A 837 7.77 32.91 -4.39
N LEU A 838 8.30 34.06 -4.82
CA LEU A 838 8.12 35.35 -4.16
C LEU A 838 6.79 36.03 -4.51
N THR A 839 6.05 35.51 -5.48
CA THR A 839 4.81 36.12 -5.96
C THR A 839 3.60 35.62 -5.19
N THR A 840 2.75 36.49 -4.72
CA THR A 840 1.52 36.18 -3.98
C THR A 840 0.49 35.53 -4.90
N PRO A 841 -0.05 34.34 -4.55
CA PRO A 841 -1.07 33.65 -5.33
C PRO A 841 -2.48 34.21 -5.09
N ASP A 842 -3.28 34.28 -6.14
CA ASP A 842 -4.75 34.37 -6.03
C ASP A 842 -5.32 32.94 -6.07
N ILE A 843 -5.56 32.37 -4.90
CA ILE A 843 -6.01 30.98 -4.75
C ILE A 843 -7.39 30.74 -5.36
N THR A 844 -8.24 31.79 -5.49
CA THR A 844 -9.59 31.66 -6.08
C THR A 844 -9.53 31.35 -7.57
N LYS A 845 -8.45 31.72 -8.25
CA LYS A 845 -8.19 31.45 -9.67
C LYS A 845 -7.42 30.15 -9.91
N GLY A 846 -6.98 29.48 -8.85
CA GLY A 846 -6.13 28.29 -8.96
C GLY A 846 -6.81 27.12 -9.65
N PHE A 847 -8.09 26.87 -9.37
CA PHE A 847 -8.84 25.80 -10.03
C PHE A 847 -9.02 26.05 -11.54
N ALA A 848 -9.28 27.27 -11.94
CA ALA A 848 -9.34 27.63 -13.38
C ALA A 848 -7.99 27.40 -14.08
N ALA A 849 -6.88 27.71 -13.41
CA ALA A 849 -5.53 27.41 -13.90
C ALA A 849 -5.28 25.88 -13.98
N PHE A 850 -5.76 25.11 -13.01
CA PHE A 850 -5.73 23.64 -13.01
C PHE A 850 -6.45 23.05 -14.22
N GLN A 851 -7.61 23.59 -14.57
CA GLN A 851 -8.36 23.19 -15.77
C GLN A 851 -7.62 23.61 -17.06
N LYS A 852 -7.19 24.88 -17.14
CA LYS A 852 -6.49 25.44 -18.31
C LYS A 852 -5.16 24.74 -18.60
N GLY A 853 -4.40 24.39 -17.56
CA GLY A 853 -3.15 23.62 -17.66
C GLY A 853 -3.36 22.15 -18.00
N GLY A 854 -4.60 21.68 -18.10
CA GLY A 854 -4.94 20.28 -18.44
C GLY A 854 -4.73 19.28 -17.31
N CYS A 855 -4.42 19.73 -16.10
CA CYS A 855 -4.12 18.86 -14.94
C CYS A 855 -5.29 17.93 -14.57
N ILE A 856 -6.52 18.43 -14.70
CA ILE A 856 -7.78 17.73 -14.42
C ILE A 856 -7.97 16.48 -15.30
N LYS A 857 -7.28 16.38 -16.46
CA LYS A 857 -7.36 15.25 -17.38
C LYS A 857 -6.61 14.02 -16.89
N CYS A 858 -5.70 14.20 -15.93
CA CYS A 858 -4.88 13.14 -15.38
C CYS A 858 -5.00 13.02 -13.86
N HIS A 859 -5.23 14.12 -13.16
CA HIS A 859 -5.21 14.15 -11.70
C HIS A 859 -6.61 14.31 -11.11
N LYS A 860 -6.87 13.55 -10.05
CA LYS A 860 -8.09 13.61 -9.26
C LYS A 860 -7.90 14.52 -8.04
N ILE A 861 -8.89 15.42 -7.81
CA ILE A 861 -9.02 16.21 -6.57
C ILE A 861 -10.46 16.10 -6.08
N GLY A 862 -10.68 15.53 -4.89
CA GLY A 862 -12.01 15.18 -4.42
C GLY A 862 -12.72 14.26 -5.43
N ASP A 863 -13.89 14.65 -5.87
CA ASP A 863 -14.68 13.91 -6.87
C ASP A 863 -14.45 14.40 -8.32
N GLN A 864 -13.58 15.39 -8.51
CA GLN A 864 -13.31 15.97 -9.82
C GLN A 864 -12.01 15.44 -10.44
N GLY A 865 -11.98 15.40 -11.78
CA GLY A 865 -10.81 14.98 -12.55
C GLY A 865 -10.72 13.47 -12.77
N GLN A 866 -9.63 13.07 -13.43
CA GLN A 866 -9.37 11.68 -13.81
C GLN A 866 -8.39 11.01 -12.84
N ASP A 867 -8.62 9.76 -12.54
CA ASP A 867 -7.73 8.94 -11.73
C ASP A 867 -6.71 8.21 -12.62
N PHE A 868 -5.87 8.99 -13.29
CA PHE A 868 -4.79 8.49 -14.14
C PHE A 868 -3.41 8.80 -13.55
N GLY A 869 -3.15 10.04 -13.20
CA GLY A 869 -1.97 10.45 -12.44
C GLY A 869 -2.21 10.37 -10.92
N PRO A 870 -1.21 10.69 -10.09
CA PRO A 870 -1.36 10.75 -8.63
C PRO A 870 -2.51 11.64 -8.21
N ALA A 871 -3.31 11.20 -7.22
CA ALA A 871 -4.35 12.01 -6.64
C ALA A 871 -3.76 13.22 -5.90
N LEU A 872 -4.34 14.41 -6.09
CA LEU A 872 -3.81 15.67 -5.54
C LEU A 872 -4.63 16.22 -4.37
N SER A 873 -5.63 15.48 -3.86
CA SER A 873 -6.53 15.94 -2.79
C SER A 873 -5.84 16.32 -1.47
N ALA A 874 -4.63 15.82 -1.24
CA ALA A 874 -3.83 16.13 -0.06
C ALA A 874 -2.41 16.61 -0.42
N ILE A 875 -2.18 17.03 -1.65
CA ILE A 875 -0.83 17.33 -2.15
C ILE A 875 -0.20 18.54 -1.43
N GLY A 876 -1.00 19.50 -1.01
CA GLY A 876 -0.54 20.67 -0.29
C GLY A 876 0.01 20.39 1.10
N ALA A 877 -0.42 19.28 1.73
CA ALA A 877 0.19 18.79 2.95
C ALA A 877 1.52 18.06 2.70
N LYS A 878 1.66 17.44 1.51
CA LYS A 878 2.81 16.61 1.15
C LYS A 878 4.00 17.42 0.60
N LEU A 879 3.76 18.38 -0.29
CA LEU A 879 4.80 19.10 -1.02
C LEU A 879 4.84 20.59 -0.66
N THR A 880 6.03 21.17 -0.67
CA THR A 880 6.23 22.62 -0.58
C THR A 880 5.80 23.33 -1.88
N SER A 881 5.66 24.66 -1.86
CA SER A 881 5.40 25.42 -3.09
C SER A 881 6.52 25.24 -4.11
N GLU A 882 7.78 25.21 -3.67
CA GLU A 882 8.94 24.98 -4.53
C GLU A 882 8.87 23.58 -5.19
N GLN A 883 8.58 22.54 -4.40
CA GLN A 883 8.44 21.18 -4.91
C GLN A 883 7.27 21.05 -5.90
N LEU A 884 6.17 21.74 -5.66
CA LEU A 884 5.04 21.79 -6.59
C LEU A 884 5.43 22.48 -7.90
N PHE A 885 6.14 23.62 -7.85
CA PHE A 885 6.67 24.27 -9.05
C PHE A 885 7.63 23.33 -9.81
N LEU A 886 8.57 22.71 -9.11
CA LEU A 886 9.54 21.80 -9.76
C LEU A 886 8.84 20.58 -10.37
N SER A 887 7.83 20.01 -9.71
CA SER A 887 7.04 18.88 -10.25
C SER A 887 6.28 19.28 -11.52
N ILE A 888 5.86 20.54 -11.64
CA ILE A 888 5.18 21.06 -12.83
C ILE A 888 6.18 21.43 -13.93
N LEU A 889 7.27 22.09 -13.59
CA LEU A 889 8.25 22.59 -14.55
C LEU A 889 9.20 21.50 -15.06
N LYS A 890 9.51 20.52 -14.21
CA LYS A 890 10.47 19.42 -14.49
C LYS A 890 9.90 18.04 -14.11
N PRO A 891 8.76 17.63 -14.67
CA PRO A 891 7.99 16.45 -14.21
C PRO A 891 8.75 15.12 -14.35
N SER A 892 9.80 15.06 -15.14
CA SER A 892 10.65 13.88 -15.27
C SER A 892 11.82 13.87 -14.27
N GLN A 893 12.03 14.94 -13.53
CA GLN A 893 13.08 14.99 -12.51
C GLN A 893 12.74 14.05 -11.35
N THR A 894 11.45 13.96 -11.01
CA THR A 894 10.94 13.08 -9.96
C THR A 894 9.63 12.43 -10.43
N ILE A 895 9.64 11.10 -10.62
CA ILE A 895 8.46 10.33 -10.98
C ILE A 895 8.07 9.53 -9.75
N SER A 896 6.84 9.74 -9.25
CA SER A 896 6.32 8.97 -8.12
C SER A 896 6.26 7.49 -8.47
N LEU A 897 6.59 6.65 -7.50
CA LEU A 897 6.61 5.19 -7.66
C LEU A 897 5.21 4.66 -8.05
N GLY A 898 5.17 3.77 -9.05
CA GLY A 898 3.93 3.26 -9.63
C GLY A 898 3.37 4.14 -10.76
N TYR A 899 4.05 5.25 -11.09
CA TYR A 899 3.73 6.11 -12.23
C TYR A 899 4.83 6.15 -13.28
N GLU A 900 5.72 5.16 -13.26
CA GLU A 900 6.66 4.90 -14.35
C GLU A 900 5.90 4.31 -15.54
N SER A 901 6.03 4.94 -16.68
CA SER A 901 5.32 4.50 -17.87
C SER A 901 6.11 3.47 -18.69
N ILE A 902 5.38 2.62 -19.38
CA ILE A 902 5.92 1.75 -20.41
C ILE A 902 5.29 2.06 -21.76
N SER A 903 6.06 1.87 -22.82
CA SER A 903 5.58 1.87 -24.20
C SER A 903 5.61 0.44 -24.73
N VAL A 904 4.50 0.03 -25.33
CA VAL A 904 4.31 -1.29 -25.91
C VAL A 904 3.89 -1.12 -27.36
N VAL A 905 4.62 -1.74 -28.27
CA VAL A 905 4.24 -1.87 -29.68
C VAL A 905 3.66 -3.27 -29.87
N THR A 906 2.47 -3.34 -30.42
CA THR A 906 1.86 -4.63 -30.76
C THR A 906 2.37 -5.15 -32.10
N THR A 907 2.19 -6.44 -32.39
CA THR A 907 2.54 -7.07 -33.67
C THR A 907 1.82 -6.43 -34.86
N GLU A 908 0.71 -5.72 -34.62
CA GLU A 908 0.03 -4.92 -35.64
C GLU A 908 0.60 -3.49 -35.78
N GLY A 909 1.71 -3.18 -35.09
CA GLY A 909 2.38 -1.87 -35.12
C GLY A 909 1.69 -0.77 -34.30
N THR A 910 0.72 -1.11 -33.46
CA THR A 910 0.04 -0.11 -32.60
C THR A 910 0.87 0.17 -31.35
N LEU A 911 1.19 1.44 -31.14
CA LEU A 911 1.89 1.90 -29.92
C LEU A 911 0.89 2.26 -28.82
N TYR A 912 1.05 1.63 -27.65
CA TYR A 912 0.40 2.02 -26.41
C TYR A 912 1.44 2.50 -25.42
N THR A 913 1.14 3.60 -24.71
CA THR A 913 1.98 4.12 -23.63
C THR A 913 1.09 4.34 -22.41
N GLY A 914 1.49 3.81 -21.27
CA GLY A 914 0.70 3.89 -20.05
C GLY A 914 1.40 3.27 -18.85
N PHE A 915 0.64 3.10 -17.77
CA PHE A 915 1.11 2.42 -16.56
C PHE A 915 0.67 0.96 -16.58
N VAL A 916 1.49 0.05 -16.08
CA VAL A 916 1.10 -1.35 -15.93
C VAL A 916 0.06 -1.45 -14.81
N ALA A 917 -1.16 -1.82 -15.17
CA ALA A 917 -2.23 -2.11 -14.22
C ALA A 917 -2.15 -3.55 -13.74
N THR A 918 -2.02 -4.50 -14.67
CA THR A 918 -1.91 -5.94 -14.35
C THR A 918 -1.05 -6.63 -15.41
N GLU A 919 -0.29 -7.61 -14.98
CA GLU A 919 0.47 -8.46 -15.88
C GLU A 919 0.31 -9.94 -15.46
N THR A 920 -0.12 -10.77 -16.41
CA THR A 920 -0.21 -12.22 -16.27
C THR A 920 0.68 -12.89 -17.31
N LYS A 921 0.76 -14.22 -17.29
CA LYS A 921 1.46 -14.97 -18.34
C LYS A 921 0.80 -14.80 -19.72
N GLU A 922 -0.51 -14.52 -19.73
CA GLU A 922 -1.32 -14.44 -20.94
C GLU A 922 -1.52 -13.01 -21.43
N THR A 923 -1.61 -12.03 -20.52
CA THR A 923 -1.99 -10.66 -20.85
C THR A 923 -1.20 -9.62 -20.07
N LEU A 924 -1.01 -8.47 -20.71
CA LEU A 924 -0.57 -7.22 -20.11
C LEU A 924 -1.72 -6.22 -20.18
N THR A 925 -2.14 -5.68 -19.04
CA THR A 925 -3.13 -4.61 -18.99
C THR A 925 -2.44 -3.30 -18.70
N LEU A 926 -2.58 -2.35 -19.62
CA LEU A 926 -2.08 -0.98 -19.46
C LEU A 926 -3.22 -0.04 -19.10
N ARG A 927 -2.97 0.83 -18.14
CA ARG A 927 -3.75 2.04 -17.91
C ARG A 927 -3.18 3.15 -18.78
N ILE A 928 -3.98 3.60 -19.74
CA ILE A 928 -3.59 4.60 -20.74
C ILE A 928 -4.25 5.96 -20.44
N PRO A 929 -3.78 7.08 -21.02
CA PRO A 929 -4.39 8.40 -20.85
C PRO A 929 -5.91 8.37 -21.05
N GLY A 930 -6.64 9.14 -20.22
CA GLY A 930 -8.10 9.10 -20.15
C GLY A 930 -8.64 8.11 -19.10
N GLY A 931 -7.76 7.45 -18.32
CA GLY A 931 -8.17 6.48 -17.30
C GLY A 931 -8.65 5.14 -17.87
N LEU A 932 -8.45 4.90 -19.17
CA LEU A 932 -8.86 3.69 -19.87
C LEU A 932 -7.91 2.54 -19.62
N GLN A 933 -8.44 1.32 -19.60
CA GLN A 933 -7.61 0.11 -19.53
C GLN A 933 -7.53 -0.58 -20.89
N LYS A 934 -6.33 -0.95 -21.29
CA LYS A 934 -6.05 -1.71 -22.51
C LYS A 934 -5.43 -3.05 -22.16
N VAL A 935 -6.16 -4.11 -22.40
CA VAL A 935 -5.66 -5.48 -22.29
C VAL A 935 -4.96 -5.86 -23.60
N ILE A 936 -3.72 -6.30 -23.51
CA ILE A 936 -2.87 -6.71 -24.63
C ILE A 936 -2.43 -8.14 -24.34
N PRO A 937 -2.77 -9.12 -25.20
CA PRO A 937 -2.22 -10.47 -25.08
C PRO A 937 -0.69 -10.45 -25.17
N GLN A 938 0.02 -11.18 -24.31
CA GLN A 938 1.49 -11.21 -24.31
C GLN A 938 2.05 -11.61 -25.70
N GLN A 939 1.38 -12.51 -26.40
CA GLN A 939 1.73 -12.96 -27.75
C GLN A 939 1.63 -11.86 -28.81
N ARG A 940 0.91 -10.77 -28.54
CA ARG A 940 0.76 -9.62 -29.43
C ARG A 940 1.72 -8.47 -29.11
N ILE A 941 2.62 -8.66 -28.16
CA ILE A 941 3.63 -7.67 -27.81
C ILE A 941 4.88 -7.94 -28.63
N ASP A 942 5.19 -7.03 -29.54
CA ASP A 942 6.41 -7.06 -30.34
C ASP A 942 7.57 -6.37 -29.62
N VAL A 943 7.35 -5.14 -29.13
CA VAL A 943 8.35 -4.36 -28.41
C VAL A 943 7.78 -3.83 -27.12
N ARG A 944 8.55 -3.95 -26.04
CA ARG A 944 8.24 -3.35 -24.73
C ARG A 944 9.43 -2.52 -24.25
N LYS A 945 9.20 -1.27 -23.91
CA LYS A 945 10.23 -0.36 -23.40
C LYS A 945 9.70 0.47 -22.24
N ARG A 946 10.43 0.50 -21.13
CA ARG A 946 10.14 1.44 -20.03
C ARG A 946 10.63 2.84 -20.40
N SER A 947 9.84 3.85 -20.02
CA SER A 947 10.17 5.25 -20.21
C SER A 947 10.85 5.81 -18.96
N LYS A 948 11.95 6.54 -19.15
CA LYS A 948 12.57 7.36 -18.10
C LYS A 948 11.92 8.75 -17.97
N THR A 949 10.95 9.06 -18.84
CA THR A 949 10.25 10.33 -18.84
C THR A 949 8.83 10.18 -18.27
N SER A 950 8.39 11.18 -17.51
CA SER A 950 7.03 11.26 -16.99
C SER A 950 6.00 11.37 -18.11
N LEU A 951 4.81 10.80 -17.91
CA LEU A 951 3.65 11.10 -18.76
C LEU A 951 3.07 12.49 -18.48
N MET A 952 3.41 13.10 -17.35
CA MET A 952 3.07 14.51 -17.12
C MET A 952 3.82 15.39 -18.13
N PRO A 953 3.13 16.25 -18.87
CA PRO A 953 3.75 17.07 -19.93
C PRO A 953 4.77 18.05 -19.37
N VAL A 954 5.88 18.27 -20.09
CA VAL A 954 6.75 19.41 -19.90
C VAL A 954 6.16 20.63 -20.62
N GLY A 955 6.51 21.85 -20.20
CA GLY A 955 6.08 23.09 -20.88
C GLY A 955 4.72 23.61 -20.44
N ILE A 956 4.22 23.21 -19.30
CA ILE A 956 2.99 23.80 -18.71
C ILE A 956 3.16 25.29 -18.44
N ASP A 957 4.38 25.75 -18.17
CA ASP A 957 4.77 27.16 -18.06
C ASP A 957 4.65 27.95 -19.38
N ALA A 958 4.56 27.25 -20.51
CA ALA A 958 4.22 27.87 -21.80
C ALA A 958 2.70 27.94 -22.02
N VAL A 959 1.93 27.08 -21.36
CA VAL A 959 0.45 27.04 -21.46
C VAL A 959 -0.21 28.02 -20.51
N LEU A 960 0.34 28.18 -19.32
CA LEU A 960 -0.14 29.08 -18.27
C LEU A 960 0.69 30.36 -18.24
N LEU A 961 0.03 31.49 -18.08
CA LEU A 961 0.74 32.73 -17.74
C LEU A 961 1.45 32.55 -16.39
N PRO A 962 2.59 33.24 -16.13
CA PRO A 962 3.33 33.06 -14.89
C PRO A 962 2.48 33.29 -13.63
N GLN A 963 1.58 34.27 -13.62
CA GLN A 963 0.66 34.50 -12.50
C GLN A 963 -0.36 33.33 -12.35
N GLU A 964 -0.82 32.74 -13.46
CA GLU A 964 -1.73 31.59 -13.41
C GLU A 964 -1.03 30.37 -12.81
N LEU A 965 0.25 30.19 -13.12
CA LEU A 965 1.06 29.11 -12.53
C LEU A 965 1.25 29.33 -11.01
N VAL A 966 1.47 30.57 -10.57
CA VAL A 966 1.52 30.93 -9.14
C VAL A 966 0.18 30.65 -8.46
N ASN A 967 -0.93 31.05 -9.09
CA ASN A 967 -2.28 30.81 -8.58
C ASN A 967 -2.59 29.31 -8.45
N LEU A 968 -2.18 28.51 -9.45
CA LEU A 968 -2.30 27.06 -9.43
C LEU A 968 -1.58 26.46 -8.23
N VAL A 969 -0.31 26.81 -8.03
CA VAL A 969 0.49 26.25 -6.92
C VAL A 969 -0.06 26.73 -5.58
N GLY A 970 -0.47 27.99 -5.45
CA GLY A 970 -1.11 28.50 -4.24
C GLY A 970 -2.40 27.74 -3.90
N TRP A 971 -3.23 27.45 -4.90
CA TRP A 971 -4.44 26.66 -4.72
C TRP A 971 -4.14 25.20 -4.38
N LEU A 972 -3.15 24.56 -5.02
CA LEU A 972 -2.72 23.20 -4.68
C LEU A 972 -2.22 23.11 -3.23
N LYS A 973 -1.60 24.15 -2.70
CA LYS A 973 -1.19 24.23 -1.29
C LYS A 973 -2.36 24.22 -0.32
N THR A 974 -3.55 24.63 -0.73
CA THR A 974 -4.77 24.55 0.11
C THR A 974 -5.38 23.14 0.14
N GLN A 975 -4.95 22.22 -0.74
CA GLN A 975 -5.42 20.83 -0.79
C GLN A 975 -4.72 20.03 0.30
N GLN A 976 -5.17 20.16 1.55
CA GLN A 976 -4.47 19.61 2.74
C GLN A 976 -5.18 18.43 3.40
N THR A 977 -6.45 18.19 3.09
CA THR A 977 -7.23 17.17 3.79
C THR A 977 -8.00 16.26 2.84
N VAL A 978 -7.87 14.96 3.07
CA VAL A 978 -9.00 14.04 2.94
C VAL A 978 -9.69 14.08 4.30
N LYS A 979 -10.78 14.83 4.46
CA LYS A 979 -11.65 14.62 5.62
C LYS A 979 -12.18 13.19 5.53
N PRO A 980 -11.98 12.34 6.54
CA PRO A 980 -12.78 11.13 6.63
C PRO A 980 -14.24 11.63 6.74
N LYS A 981 -15.12 11.22 5.86
CA LYS A 981 -16.55 11.23 6.17
C LYS A 981 -16.73 10.22 7.30
N GLU A 982 -17.21 10.71 8.45
CA GLU A 982 -17.68 9.92 9.56
C GLU A 982 -18.66 8.81 9.12
#